data_aca9f64474bffe1c47b4501c7cf1fb6a
#
_entry.id   aca9f64474bffe1c47b4501c7cf1fb6a
#
_cell.length_a   1.000
_cell.length_b   1.000
_cell.length_c   1.000
_cell.angle_alpha   90.00
_cell.angle_beta   90.00
_cell.angle_gamma   90.00
#
_symmetry.space_group_name_H-M   'P 1'
#
loop_
_entity.id
_entity.type
_entity.pdbx_description
1 polymer ?
#
loop_
_entity_poly.entity_id
_entity_poly.type
_entity_poly.pdbx_seq_one_letter_code
_entity_poly.pdbx_strand_id
1 'polypeptide(L)'
;MTIQEGRLGALLAQINSGHATEALPELDQLLEQLPAHPALLGLRAEALRLSGRFAEAVEAFKLAAEKGAGARNWLAAGILLAAMRTTDDALQCLLKAHEEAPDNDEVLDALITTCFNANRQHEGIQFARLQLTVSLNPRLLTHAALLLQSNDCYEESSNAFKKILQLAPEDPAVIGAALVPARFTCDWDYIETLQQKISTWYDQAAFDLPQEYPLTHLTWCLDEARNLGVTQAYVKRMVPAAEPFTAPVAGSRPGKRIRVGYVSCDFRNHATMHLMAGLFESHDRERFEVFAYDYSAFDVSEYRQRFINAVEHHVAIHSMSDQQAAERIAADHLDILFDLKLYTGGGRPGILAYRPAPLQVAYLGYPGSAANTDIDYIVSDRFVTPDSSTPHYSEAFCRLPHSYQCNDRKRGAASESTTRAANGLPDDKVIFGAFNQSYKIDRSSFAVWLRVLAEVPDSVLWLLGQCDAAITNLSHHARLAGIDPQRLIFAQFAMPQEHLARLKLVDAVLDTLICNGHTTTSDALWAGVPVITSRGKHFCSRVSESLLNAIELPELVGADQDDMVRICKRIGGDVDYRMALRDKVAANRLTTPLFDTLRFTRNFETAIEMMTQQHRIGVKGEHIDVPDCGPVEPKPVVEPAVDTSTLALQEPYSACPLCEGASETLGFANCTAHPLWHEPLPPTIEWMRCPACGHVHSRHYWTEAGLAEVFRNANASQLAQSSGYHDTKRAIWAPLVDKVVGLLGGYQAVVNQASPPVWLDVGCGDGALVMTAGDYGFSAMGLDARAETVSQIQRLGFNALQHNFMTLQFEVVLDVLSMMDVLEHMPYPLEALHKAAQVLRPGGVIVISLPDLTSSSWKIMDAESANPYWLEIEHYHNFSRDRLVALLNNSGFSVVDFAIPNRYKAQMELYAVRR
;
A
#
# COMPACT_ATOMS: atom_id res chain seq x y z
N MET A 1 -36.53 31.18 33.83
CA MET A 1 -36.96 32.06 32.71
C MET A 1 -37.09 31.20 31.48
N THR A 2 -38.24 31.14 30.86
CA THR A 2 -38.45 30.44 29.56
C THR A 2 -38.19 31.44 28.45
N ILE A 3 -37.26 31.08 27.54
CA ILE A 3 -37.03 31.87 26.33
C ILE A 3 -38.28 31.72 25.43
N GLN A 4 -38.79 32.81 24.88
CA GLN A 4 -39.88 32.74 23.92
C GLN A 4 -39.36 32.04 22.63
N GLU A 5 -40.09 31.03 22.17
CA GLU A 5 -39.70 30.25 20.94
C GLU A 5 -39.43 31.14 19.72
N GLY A 6 -40.16 32.28 19.63
CA GLY A 6 -39.95 33.28 18.57
C GLY A 6 -38.54 33.92 18.56
N ARG A 7 -37.86 34.02 19.70
CA ARG A 7 -36.51 34.59 19.81
C ARG A 7 -35.43 33.60 19.33
N LEU A 8 -35.59 32.30 19.64
CA LEU A 8 -34.74 31.24 19.12
C LEU A 8 -34.86 31.14 17.60
N GLY A 9 -36.09 31.22 17.07
CA GLY A 9 -36.34 31.24 15.62
C GLY A 9 -35.70 32.44 14.91
N ALA A 10 -35.74 33.64 15.52
CA ALA A 10 -35.08 34.82 14.95
C ALA A 10 -33.56 34.70 14.91
N LEU A 11 -32.92 34.18 15.98
CA LEU A 11 -31.49 33.93 16.03
C LEU A 11 -31.06 32.87 15.01
N LEU A 12 -31.83 31.79 14.87
CA LEU A 12 -31.56 30.77 13.84
C LEU A 12 -31.65 31.35 12.43
N ALA A 13 -32.67 32.18 12.15
CA ALA A 13 -32.80 32.83 10.85
C ALA A 13 -31.64 33.80 10.58
N GLN A 14 -31.15 34.55 11.56
CA GLN A 14 -30.00 35.42 11.48
C GLN A 14 -28.71 34.63 11.16
N ILE A 15 -28.48 33.52 11.85
CA ILE A 15 -27.34 32.64 11.64
C ILE A 15 -27.35 32.07 10.18
N ASN A 16 -28.51 31.60 9.75
CA ASN A 16 -28.67 31.00 8.42
C ASN A 16 -28.61 32.02 7.26
N SER A 17 -28.87 33.30 7.53
CA SER A 17 -28.78 34.38 6.54
C SER A 17 -27.37 34.95 6.37
N GLY A 18 -26.36 34.34 6.96
CA GLY A 18 -24.95 34.73 6.84
C GLY A 18 -24.44 35.71 7.90
N HIS A 19 -25.28 36.06 8.89
CA HIS A 19 -24.97 37.00 9.98
C HIS A 19 -24.58 36.26 11.27
N ALA A 20 -23.90 35.10 11.14
CA ALA A 20 -23.55 34.24 12.26
C ALA A 20 -22.67 34.93 13.32
N THR A 21 -21.66 35.70 12.87
CA THR A 21 -20.77 36.45 13.78
C THR A 21 -21.51 37.53 14.58
N GLU A 22 -22.51 38.16 13.98
CA GLU A 22 -23.32 39.20 14.63
C GLU A 22 -24.29 38.64 15.68
N ALA A 23 -24.66 37.34 15.55
CA ALA A 23 -25.54 36.67 16.52
C ALA A 23 -24.81 36.24 17.79
N LEU A 24 -23.46 36.08 17.78
CA LEU A 24 -22.69 35.57 18.91
C LEU A 24 -22.81 36.39 20.19
N PRO A 25 -22.72 37.75 20.19
CA PRO A 25 -22.86 38.55 21.43
C PRO A 25 -24.21 38.39 22.09
N GLU A 26 -25.29 38.28 21.31
CA GLU A 26 -26.65 38.07 21.86
C GLU A 26 -26.78 36.66 22.42
N LEU A 27 -26.23 35.66 21.77
CA LEU A 27 -26.20 34.27 22.26
C LEU A 27 -25.41 34.16 23.57
N ASP A 28 -24.26 34.82 23.67
CA ASP A 28 -23.42 34.83 24.88
C ASP A 28 -24.16 35.49 26.04
N GLN A 29 -24.81 36.62 25.80
CA GLN A 29 -25.64 37.32 26.82
C GLN A 29 -26.81 36.45 27.32
N LEU A 30 -27.47 35.70 26.42
CA LEU A 30 -28.55 34.78 26.81
C LEU A 30 -28.01 33.58 27.60
N LEU A 31 -26.81 33.09 27.25
CA LEU A 31 -26.14 31.97 27.96
C LEU A 31 -25.64 32.41 29.34
N GLU A 32 -25.29 33.68 29.57
CA GLU A 32 -25.00 34.17 30.92
C GLU A 32 -26.22 34.03 31.85
N GLN A 33 -27.44 34.22 31.32
CA GLN A 33 -28.67 34.07 32.07
C GLN A 33 -29.13 32.60 32.16
N LEU A 34 -28.81 31.78 31.17
CA LEU A 34 -29.23 30.37 31.03
C LEU A 34 -28.06 29.49 30.57
N PRO A 35 -27.05 29.28 31.44
CA PRO A 35 -25.77 28.67 31.03
C PRO A 35 -25.86 27.22 30.52
N ALA A 36 -26.93 26.50 30.90
CA ALA A 36 -27.11 25.09 30.50
C ALA A 36 -28.27 24.90 29.51
N HIS A 37 -28.71 25.95 28.81
CA HIS A 37 -29.82 25.83 27.87
C HIS A 37 -29.40 25.16 26.54
N PRO A 38 -29.86 23.91 26.26
CA PRO A 38 -29.30 23.11 25.16
C PRO A 38 -29.41 23.76 23.78
N ALA A 39 -30.58 24.35 23.47
CA ALA A 39 -30.81 24.98 22.18
C ALA A 39 -29.95 26.25 21.96
N LEU A 40 -29.70 27.05 22.99
CA LEU A 40 -28.82 28.22 22.89
C LEU A 40 -27.37 27.80 22.67
N LEU A 41 -26.91 26.76 23.40
CA LEU A 41 -25.58 26.19 23.21
C LEU A 41 -25.38 25.66 21.77
N GLY A 42 -26.40 24.96 21.25
CA GLY A 42 -26.39 24.47 19.88
C GLY A 42 -26.36 25.60 18.80
N LEU A 43 -27.14 26.67 19.01
CA LEU A 43 -27.12 27.84 18.12
C LEU A 43 -25.80 28.59 18.19
N ARG A 44 -25.18 28.70 19.37
CA ARG A 44 -23.85 29.28 19.54
C ARG A 44 -22.79 28.47 18.84
N ALA A 45 -22.85 27.15 18.97
CA ALA A 45 -21.93 26.24 18.28
C ALA A 45 -22.02 26.39 16.75
N GLU A 46 -23.22 26.46 16.21
CA GLU A 46 -23.46 26.67 14.78
C GLU A 46 -22.97 28.04 14.30
N ALA A 47 -23.23 29.10 15.09
CA ALA A 47 -22.72 30.44 14.79
C ALA A 47 -21.17 30.48 14.79
N LEU A 48 -20.51 29.81 15.75
CA LEU A 48 -19.06 29.68 15.79
C LEU A 48 -18.52 28.91 14.56
N ARG A 49 -19.17 27.81 14.16
CA ARG A 49 -18.81 27.02 12.98
C ARG A 49 -18.87 27.86 11.71
N LEU A 50 -19.95 28.58 11.50
CA LEU A 50 -20.15 29.45 10.33
C LEU A 50 -19.22 30.69 10.34
N SER A 51 -18.74 31.10 11.54
CA SER A 51 -17.74 32.15 11.70
C SER A 51 -16.28 31.66 11.53
N GLY A 52 -16.05 30.36 11.20
CA GLY A 52 -14.72 29.78 11.03
C GLY A 52 -13.98 29.47 12.33
N ARG A 53 -14.62 29.61 13.50
CA ARG A 53 -14.04 29.36 14.83
C ARG A 53 -14.21 27.88 15.21
N PHE A 54 -13.60 26.97 14.43
CA PHE A 54 -13.90 25.54 14.45
C PHE A 54 -13.60 24.87 15.80
N ALA A 55 -12.46 25.17 16.44
CA ALA A 55 -12.11 24.59 17.75
C ALA A 55 -13.13 24.96 18.82
N GLU A 56 -13.54 26.21 18.87
CA GLU A 56 -14.55 26.67 19.82
C GLU A 56 -15.95 26.12 19.48
N ALA A 57 -16.27 25.95 18.21
CA ALA A 57 -17.50 25.31 17.77
C ALA A 57 -17.59 23.85 18.25
N VAL A 58 -16.50 23.09 18.17
CA VAL A 58 -16.41 21.69 18.64
C VAL A 58 -16.76 21.63 20.14
N GLU A 59 -16.11 22.44 20.96
CA GLU A 59 -16.39 22.45 22.42
C GLU A 59 -17.83 22.90 22.76
N ALA A 60 -18.34 23.87 22.00
CA ALA A 60 -19.72 24.32 22.17
C ALA A 60 -20.74 23.24 21.74
N PHE A 61 -20.49 22.49 20.66
CA PHE A 61 -21.32 21.35 20.24
C PHE A 61 -21.28 20.22 21.28
N LYS A 62 -20.09 19.84 21.77
CA LYS A 62 -19.97 18.84 22.84
C LYS A 62 -20.76 19.24 24.06
N LEU A 63 -20.61 20.49 24.53
CA LEU A 63 -21.33 20.99 25.69
C LEU A 63 -22.86 21.01 25.43
N ALA A 64 -23.30 21.41 24.25
CA ALA A 64 -24.73 21.40 23.91
C ALA A 64 -25.30 19.97 23.99
N ALA A 65 -24.60 19.00 23.44
CA ALA A 65 -24.98 17.59 23.47
C ALA A 65 -25.03 17.05 24.90
N GLU A 66 -24.00 17.29 25.72
CA GLU A 66 -23.97 16.93 27.16
C GLU A 66 -25.12 17.53 27.99
N LYS A 67 -25.62 18.67 27.55
CA LYS A 67 -26.81 19.33 28.18
C LYS A 67 -28.15 18.88 27.60
N GLY A 68 -28.12 17.84 26.73
CA GLY A 68 -29.29 17.20 26.17
C GLY A 68 -29.83 17.81 24.87
N ALA A 69 -28.98 18.49 24.09
CA ALA A 69 -29.32 18.95 22.74
C ALA A 69 -29.34 17.83 21.68
N GLY A 70 -29.00 16.60 22.08
CA GLY A 70 -29.17 15.38 21.30
C GLY A 70 -28.06 15.07 20.27
N ALA A 71 -28.16 13.90 19.64
CA ALA A 71 -27.20 13.29 18.75
C ALA A 71 -26.69 14.21 17.62
N ARG A 72 -27.51 15.16 17.14
CA ARG A 72 -27.10 16.11 16.08
C ARG A 72 -25.90 16.96 16.47
N ASN A 73 -25.75 17.29 17.74
CA ASN A 73 -24.62 18.10 18.20
C ASN A 73 -23.34 17.24 18.32
N TRP A 74 -23.48 16.01 18.78
CA TRP A 74 -22.37 15.04 18.72
C TRP A 74 -21.91 14.79 17.29
N LEU A 75 -22.84 14.64 16.34
CA LEU A 75 -22.55 14.48 14.91
C LEU A 75 -21.79 15.70 14.36
N ALA A 76 -22.28 16.92 14.64
CA ALA A 76 -21.62 18.15 14.18
C ALA A 76 -20.20 18.29 14.75
N ALA A 77 -19.98 17.98 16.02
CA ALA A 77 -18.65 17.96 16.63
C ALA A 77 -17.74 16.93 15.95
N GLY A 78 -18.24 15.72 15.73
CA GLY A 78 -17.50 14.64 15.08
C GLY A 78 -17.09 14.98 13.66
N ILE A 79 -18.00 15.54 12.85
CA ILE A 79 -17.69 15.97 11.47
C ILE A 79 -16.60 17.05 11.45
N LEU A 80 -16.68 18.04 12.35
CA LEU A 80 -15.66 19.10 12.45
C LEU A 80 -14.29 18.54 12.85
N LEU A 81 -14.25 17.66 13.84
CA LEU A 81 -13.03 17.01 14.29
C LEU A 81 -12.40 16.15 13.19
N ALA A 82 -13.22 15.42 12.41
CA ALA A 82 -12.77 14.67 11.25
C ALA A 82 -12.14 15.60 10.18
N ALA A 83 -12.77 16.75 9.91
CA ALA A 83 -12.25 17.77 9.00
C ALA A 83 -10.93 18.39 9.51
N MET A 84 -10.77 18.51 10.84
CA MET A 84 -9.53 18.95 11.49
C MET A 84 -8.46 17.85 11.61
N ARG A 85 -8.73 16.64 11.12
CA ARG A 85 -7.87 15.47 11.17
C ARG A 85 -7.57 14.93 12.59
N THR A 86 -8.41 15.23 13.56
CA THR A 86 -8.38 14.66 14.91
C THR A 86 -9.32 13.46 14.97
N THR A 87 -8.89 12.37 14.37
CA THR A 87 -9.73 11.23 13.98
C THR A 87 -10.29 10.47 15.19
N ASP A 88 -9.49 10.25 16.23
CA ASP A 88 -9.94 9.51 17.43
C ASP A 88 -11.01 10.29 18.20
N ASP A 89 -10.83 11.61 18.37
CA ASP A 89 -11.83 12.46 19.00
C ASP A 89 -13.11 12.55 18.16
N ALA A 90 -12.97 12.56 16.82
CA ALA A 90 -14.09 12.52 15.90
C ALA A 90 -14.92 11.24 16.11
N LEU A 91 -14.25 10.07 16.14
CA LEU A 91 -14.91 8.78 16.37
C LEU A 91 -15.61 8.72 17.73
N GLN A 92 -14.99 9.25 18.79
CA GLN A 92 -15.66 9.30 20.11
C GLN A 92 -16.96 10.10 20.07
N CYS A 93 -16.98 11.26 19.41
CA CYS A 93 -18.19 12.06 19.26
C CYS A 93 -19.24 11.36 18.40
N LEU A 94 -18.82 10.74 17.28
CA LEU A 94 -19.73 10.03 16.37
C LEU A 94 -20.33 8.78 17.02
N LEU A 95 -19.56 8.04 17.83
CA LEU A 95 -20.07 6.90 18.59
C LEU A 95 -21.12 7.33 19.62
N LYS A 96 -20.91 8.45 20.33
CA LYS A 96 -21.95 9.02 21.21
C LYS A 96 -23.21 9.45 20.45
N ALA A 97 -23.04 10.02 19.23
CA ALA A 97 -24.17 10.31 18.35
C ALA A 97 -24.93 9.03 17.98
N HIS A 98 -24.23 7.96 17.70
CA HIS A 98 -24.80 6.66 17.35
C HIS A 98 -25.51 5.99 18.55
N GLU A 99 -24.95 6.08 19.76
CA GLU A 99 -25.62 5.61 21.00
C GLU A 99 -26.97 6.28 21.22
N GLU A 100 -27.07 7.58 20.93
CA GLU A 100 -28.34 8.35 21.09
C GLU A 100 -29.30 8.15 19.89
N ALA A 101 -28.78 7.88 18.69
CA ALA A 101 -29.55 7.74 17.46
C ALA A 101 -28.99 6.63 16.57
N PRO A 102 -29.17 5.33 16.91
CA PRO A 102 -28.55 4.21 16.22
C PRO A 102 -28.91 4.05 14.74
N ASP A 103 -30.13 4.46 14.36
CA ASP A 103 -30.64 4.33 13.00
C ASP A 103 -30.53 5.64 12.19
N ASN A 104 -29.75 6.60 12.66
CA ASN A 104 -29.59 7.87 11.97
C ASN A 104 -28.61 7.74 10.80
N ASP A 105 -29.12 7.93 9.59
CA ASP A 105 -28.39 7.80 8.33
C ASP A 105 -27.12 8.66 8.25
N GLU A 106 -27.21 9.94 8.72
CA GLU A 106 -26.09 10.88 8.66
C GLU A 106 -24.99 10.51 9.66
N VAL A 107 -25.37 9.97 10.82
CA VAL A 107 -24.43 9.50 11.84
C VAL A 107 -23.69 8.28 11.34
N LEU A 108 -24.40 7.32 10.74
CA LEU A 108 -23.77 6.13 10.16
C LEU A 108 -22.82 6.48 9.02
N ASP A 109 -23.22 7.38 8.12
CA ASP A 109 -22.38 7.83 7.01
C ASP A 109 -21.09 8.54 7.50
N ALA A 110 -21.22 9.38 8.53
CA ALA A 110 -20.06 10.02 9.15
C ALA A 110 -19.12 9.03 9.85
N LEU A 111 -19.67 8.02 10.54
CA LEU A 111 -18.89 6.92 11.15
C LEU A 111 -18.16 6.11 10.09
N ILE A 112 -18.86 5.70 9.03
CA ILE A 112 -18.28 4.95 7.90
C ILE A 112 -17.09 5.73 7.33
N THR A 113 -17.33 6.97 6.91
CA THR A 113 -16.29 7.82 6.33
C THR A 113 -15.08 8.01 7.26
N THR A 114 -15.36 8.27 8.55
CA THR A 114 -14.29 8.51 9.53
C THR A 114 -13.50 7.25 9.83
N CYS A 115 -14.15 6.08 9.95
CA CYS A 115 -13.48 4.79 10.14
C CYS A 115 -12.55 4.44 8.96
N PHE A 116 -13.02 4.62 7.70
CA PHE A 116 -12.18 4.36 6.54
C PHE A 116 -10.99 5.31 6.45
N ASN A 117 -11.18 6.60 6.72
CA ASN A 117 -10.10 7.58 6.76
C ASN A 117 -9.09 7.32 7.90
N ALA A 118 -9.53 6.62 8.95
CA ALA A 118 -8.72 6.21 10.10
C ALA A 118 -7.99 4.86 9.91
N ASN A 119 -8.10 4.23 8.74
CA ASN A 119 -7.65 2.85 8.52
C ASN A 119 -8.31 1.81 9.45
N ARG A 120 -9.52 2.11 9.98
CA ARG A 120 -10.33 1.20 10.80
C ARG A 120 -11.38 0.48 9.94
N GLN A 121 -10.94 -0.17 8.84
CA GLN A 121 -11.82 -0.75 7.81
C GLN A 121 -12.84 -1.72 8.38
N HIS A 122 -12.44 -2.58 9.31
CA HIS A 122 -13.35 -3.56 9.90
C HIS A 122 -14.56 -2.91 10.56
N GLU A 123 -14.37 -1.83 11.30
CA GLU A 123 -15.45 -1.09 11.96
C GLU A 123 -16.30 -0.34 10.92
N GLY A 124 -15.65 0.30 9.95
CA GLY A 124 -16.34 0.98 8.85
C GLY A 124 -17.27 0.04 8.07
N ILE A 125 -16.82 -1.20 7.81
CA ILE A 125 -17.63 -2.25 7.16
C ILE A 125 -18.86 -2.60 8.03
N GLN A 126 -18.74 -2.71 9.35
CA GLN A 126 -19.88 -3.00 10.21
C GLN A 126 -20.92 -1.88 10.18
N PHE A 127 -20.51 -0.62 10.23
CA PHE A 127 -21.43 0.52 10.11
C PHE A 127 -22.05 0.59 8.70
N ALA A 128 -21.30 0.29 7.63
CA ALA A 128 -21.86 0.21 6.29
C ALA A 128 -22.93 -0.88 6.18
N ARG A 129 -22.71 -2.05 6.74
CA ARG A 129 -23.71 -3.12 6.84
C ARG A 129 -24.97 -2.67 7.58
N LEU A 130 -24.80 -1.98 8.71
CA LEU A 130 -25.93 -1.45 9.46
C LEU A 130 -26.70 -0.41 8.62
N GLN A 131 -26.02 0.53 7.97
CA GLN A 131 -26.66 1.53 7.10
C GLN A 131 -27.47 0.87 5.99
N LEU A 132 -26.97 -0.21 5.37
CA LEU A 132 -27.71 -0.96 4.36
C LEU A 132 -29.01 -1.59 4.87
N THR A 133 -29.13 -1.83 6.18
CA THR A 133 -30.36 -2.38 6.77
C THR A 133 -31.39 -1.31 7.09
N VAL A 134 -30.97 -0.14 7.59
CA VAL A 134 -31.86 0.89 8.14
C VAL A 134 -32.18 2.00 7.14
N SER A 135 -31.25 2.35 6.23
CA SER A 135 -31.43 3.48 5.31
C SER A 135 -32.38 3.19 4.14
N LEU A 136 -33.10 4.23 3.72
CA LEU A 136 -33.85 4.31 2.47
C LEU A 136 -33.35 5.44 1.58
N ASN A 137 -32.25 6.10 1.93
CA ASN A 137 -31.67 7.18 1.15
C ASN A 137 -30.70 6.61 0.08
N PRO A 138 -31.03 6.65 -1.23
CA PRO A 138 -30.19 6.05 -2.28
C PRO A 138 -28.76 6.58 -2.29
N ARG A 139 -28.55 7.87 -2.00
CA ARG A 139 -27.23 8.49 -2.00
C ARG A 139 -26.34 7.90 -0.90
N LEU A 140 -26.83 7.80 0.34
CA LEU A 140 -26.06 7.26 1.46
C LEU A 140 -25.83 5.75 1.31
N LEU A 141 -26.84 5.04 0.82
CA LEU A 141 -26.71 3.61 0.47
C LEU A 141 -25.64 3.38 -0.63
N THR A 142 -25.58 4.27 -1.63
CA THR A 142 -24.57 4.20 -2.69
C THR A 142 -23.15 4.40 -2.12
N HIS A 143 -23.00 5.37 -1.20
CA HIS A 143 -21.72 5.59 -0.54
C HIS A 143 -21.29 4.35 0.26
N ALA A 144 -22.15 3.78 1.08
CA ALA A 144 -21.86 2.54 1.81
C ALA A 144 -21.52 1.37 0.87
N ALA A 145 -22.26 1.20 -0.24
CA ALA A 145 -22.03 0.15 -1.21
C ALA A 145 -20.67 0.29 -1.93
N LEU A 146 -20.27 1.51 -2.27
CA LEU A 146 -18.95 1.79 -2.87
C LEU A 146 -17.80 1.54 -1.89
N LEU A 147 -17.98 1.86 -0.61
CA LEU A 147 -16.96 1.56 0.41
C LEU A 147 -16.83 0.05 0.67
N LEU A 148 -17.93 -0.69 0.67
CA LEU A 148 -17.88 -2.15 0.71
C LEU A 148 -17.15 -2.73 -0.51
N GLN A 149 -17.42 -2.19 -1.71
CA GLN A 149 -16.73 -2.59 -2.93
C GLN A 149 -15.21 -2.36 -2.86
N SER A 150 -14.78 -1.21 -2.37
CA SER A 150 -13.36 -0.87 -2.24
C SER A 150 -12.62 -1.70 -1.18
N ASN A 151 -13.36 -2.47 -0.37
CA ASN A 151 -12.83 -3.40 0.62
C ASN A 151 -13.16 -4.87 0.29
N ASP A 152 -13.29 -5.18 -0.99
CA ASP A 152 -13.50 -6.53 -1.53
C ASP A 152 -14.81 -7.22 -1.08
N CYS A 153 -15.74 -6.50 -0.44
CA CYS A 153 -17.06 -7.00 -0.04
C CYS A 153 -18.06 -6.97 -1.24
N TYR A 154 -17.66 -7.59 -2.35
CA TYR A 154 -18.40 -7.49 -3.64
C TYR A 154 -19.82 -8.03 -3.59
N GLU A 155 -20.05 -9.14 -2.89
CA GLU A 155 -21.40 -9.72 -2.77
C GLU A 155 -22.35 -8.76 -2.04
N GLU A 156 -21.91 -8.20 -0.91
CA GLU A 156 -22.70 -7.27 -0.11
C GLU A 156 -22.95 -5.97 -0.90
N SER A 157 -21.94 -5.47 -1.59
CA SER A 157 -22.05 -4.31 -2.46
C SER A 157 -23.04 -4.56 -3.61
N SER A 158 -22.97 -5.72 -4.29
CA SER A 158 -23.89 -6.08 -5.35
C SER A 158 -25.35 -6.13 -4.86
N ASN A 159 -25.57 -6.75 -3.70
CA ASN A 159 -26.89 -6.81 -3.07
C ASN A 159 -27.40 -5.42 -2.65
N ALA A 160 -26.50 -4.56 -2.16
CA ALA A 160 -26.82 -3.16 -1.87
C ALA A 160 -27.30 -2.42 -3.13
N PHE A 161 -26.59 -2.52 -4.24
CA PHE A 161 -26.97 -1.88 -5.49
C PHE A 161 -28.30 -2.42 -6.04
N LYS A 162 -28.60 -3.70 -5.88
CA LYS A 162 -29.94 -4.25 -6.22
C LYS A 162 -31.04 -3.58 -5.41
N LYS A 163 -30.81 -3.33 -4.09
CA LYS A 163 -31.75 -2.58 -3.22
C LYS A 163 -31.87 -1.11 -3.66
N ILE A 164 -30.76 -0.44 -3.94
CA ILE A 164 -30.74 0.96 -4.37
C ILE A 164 -31.51 1.14 -5.68
N LEU A 165 -31.36 0.25 -6.63
CA LEU A 165 -32.07 0.28 -7.92
C LEU A 165 -33.57 0.00 -7.79
N GLN A 166 -34.04 -0.59 -6.69
CA GLN A 166 -35.49 -0.62 -6.38
C GLN A 166 -36.02 0.76 -5.97
N LEU A 167 -35.18 1.59 -5.35
CA LEU A 167 -35.52 2.94 -4.90
C LEU A 167 -35.31 3.99 -6.01
N ALA A 168 -34.28 3.81 -6.84
CA ALA A 168 -33.90 4.70 -7.94
C ALA A 168 -33.60 3.91 -9.23
N PRO A 169 -34.62 3.34 -9.91
CA PRO A 169 -34.43 2.34 -10.98
C PRO A 169 -33.82 2.87 -12.28
N GLU A 170 -33.88 4.20 -12.48
CA GLU A 170 -33.41 4.86 -13.71
C GLU A 170 -32.23 5.81 -13.45
N ASP A 171 -31.58 5.75 -12.28
CA ASP A 171 -30.40 6.58 -12.00
C ASP A 171 -29.18 6.01 -12.76
N PRO A 172 -28.66 6.75 -13.79
CA PRO A 172 -27.58 6.22 -14.61
C PRO A 172 -26.29 5.99 -13.84
N ALA A 173 -25.96 6.86 -12.88
CA ALA A 173 -24.71 6.75 -12.08
C ALA A 173 -24.77 5.52 -11.15
N VAL A 174 -25.94 5.24 -10.57
CA VAL A 174 -26.16 4.03 -9.77
C VAL A 174 -26.06 2.77 -10.63
N ILE A 175 -26.63 2.79 -11.84
CA ILE A 175 -26.57 1.67 -12.80
C ILE A 175 -25.12 1.38 -13.20
N GLY A 176 -24.34 2.42 -13.52
CA GLY A 176 -22.91 2.28 -13.85
C GLY A 176 -22.09 1.73 -12.68
N ALA A 177 -22.31 2.23 -11.47
CA ALA A 177 -21.61 1.76 -10.27
C ALA A 177 -21.96 0.31 -9.90
N ALA A 178 -23.21 -0.11 -10.09
CA ALA A 178 -23.68 -1.47 -9.80
C ALA A 178 -23.00 -2.54 -10.66
N LEU A 179 -22.51 -2.17 -11.84
CA LEU A 179 -21.90 -3.12 -12.79
C LEU A 179 -20.62 -3.76 -12.21
N VAL A 180 -19.81 -3.01 -11.46
CA VAL A 180 -18.54 -3.51 -10.93
C VAL A 180 -18.75 -4.69 -9.96
N PRO A 181 -19.47 -4.54 -8.84
CA PRO A 181 -19.64 -5.66 -7.90
C PRO A 181 -20.48 -6.80 -8.52
N ALA A 182 -21.43 -6.52 -9.42
CA ALA A 182 -22.16 -7.56 -10.14
C ALA A 182 -21.22 -8.46 -10.99
N ARG A 183 -20.18 -7.89 -11.61
CA ARG A 183 -19.17 -8.64 -12.37
C ARG A 183 -18.29 -9.50 -11.47
N PHE A 184 -17.92 -9.03 -10.29
CA PHE A 184 -17.17 -9.83 -9.31
C PHE A 184 -17.98 -11.03 -8.81
N THR A 185 -19.30 -10.94 -8.75
CA THR A 185 -20.18 -12.06 -8.37
C THR A 185 -20.58 -12.97 -9.54
N CYS A 186 -20.21 -12.66 -10.78
CA CYS A 186 -20.63 -13.38 -12.00
C CYS A 186 -22.17 -13.54 -12.14
N ASP A 187 -22.94 -12.55 -11.70
CA ASP A 187 -24.41 -12.52 -11.82
C ASP A 187 -24.80 -11.99 -13.20
N TRP A 188 -24.64 -12.85 -14.22
CA TRP A 188 -24.73 -12.42 -15.62
C TRP A 188 -26.13 -11.96 -16.03
N ASP A 189 -27.21 -12.49 -15.46
CA ASP A 189 -28.56 -12.02 -15.80
C ASP A 189 -28.77 -10.58 -15.32
N TYR A 190 -28.28 -10.27 -14.14
CA TYR A 190 -28.25 -8.89 -13.61
C TYR A 190 -27.30 -7.99 -14.41
N ILE A 191 -26.08 -8.46 -14.70
CA ILE A 191 -25.09 -7.73 -15.52
C ILE A 191 -25.69 -7.37 -16.88
N GLU A 192 -26.33 -8.30 -17.60
CA GLU A 192 -26.92 -8.06 -18.90
C GLU A 192 -28.04 -7.02 -18.84
N THR A 193 -28.83 -7.02 -17.76
CA THR A 193 -29.86 -6.00 -17.53
C THR A 193 -29.23 -4.61 -17.38
N LEU A 194 -28.15 -4.49 -16.62
CA LEU A 194 -27.41 -3.23 -16.47
C LEU A 194 -26.77 -2.78 -17.79
N GLN A 195 -26.07 -3.69 -18.45
CA GLN A 195 -25.40 -3.42 -19.74
C GLN A 195 -26.35 -2.99 -20.83
N GLN A 196 -27.57 -3.56 -20.89
CA GLN A 196 -28.58 -3.16 -21.84
C GLN A 196 -29.03 -1.72 -21.65
N LYS A 197 -29.27 -1.31 -20.41
CA LYS A 197 -29.60 0.10 -20.09
C LYS A 197 -28.44 1.03 -20.46
N ILE A 198 -27.21 0.69 -20.05
CA ILE A 198 -26.01 1.47 -20.37
C ILE A 198 -25.82 1.60 -21.90
N SER A 199 -25.97 0.50 -22.64
CA SER A 199 -25.85 0.50 -24.10
C SER A 199 -26.85 1.44 -24.79
N THR A 200 -28.07 1.57 -24.25
CA THR A 200 -29.07 2.50 -24.77
C THR A 200 -28.60 3.96 -24.70
N TRP A 201 -27.91 4.36 -23.63
CA TRP A 201 -27.33 5.69 -23.53
C TRP A 201 -26.13 5.87 -24.46
N TYR A 202 -25.30 4.85 -24.61
CA TYR A 202 -24.13 4.90 -25.50
C TYR A 202 -24.51 4.97 -26.98
N ASP A 203 -25.62 4.33 -27.38
CA ASP A 203 -26.17 4.46 -28.72
C ASP A 203 -26.63 5.90 -29.04
N GLN A 204 -26.90 6.70 -28.01
CA GLN A 204 -27.21 8.12 -28.07
C GLN A 204 -26.00 9.02 -27.84
N ALA A 205 -24.80 8.47 -27.79
CA ALA A 205 -23.54 9.17 -27.46
C ALA A 205 -23.54 9.85 -26.08
N ALA A 206 -24.39 9.42 -25.15
CA ALA A 206 -24.47 9.95 -23.79
C ALA A 206 -23.52 9.17 -22.84
N PHE A 207 -22.22 9.21 -23.15
CA PHE A 207 -21.19 8.43 -22.46
C PHE A 207 -20.92 8.89 -21.02
N ASP A 208 -21.31 10.08 -20.64
CA ASP A 208 -21.12 10.67 -19.32
C ASP A 208 -22.17 10.25 -18.27
N LEU A 209 -23.33 9.76 -18.70
CA LEU A 209 -24.45 9.45 -17.81
C LEU A 209 -24.16 8.29 -16.85
N PRO A 210 -23.64 7.11 -17.27
CA PRO A 210 -23.40 6.02 -16.34
C PRO A 210 -22.19 6.23 -15.43
N GLN A 211 -21.35 7.22 -15.73
CA GLN A 211 -20.12 7.52 -14.98
C GLN A 211 -19.19 6.32 -14.80
N GLU A 212 -19.19 5.41 -15.78
CA GLU A 212 -18.33 4.23 -15.72
C GLU A 212 -16.84 4.61 -15.61
N TYR A 213 -16.11 3.75 -14.90
CA TYR A 213 -14.67 3.82 -14.85
C TYR A 213 -14.07 3.19 -16.12
N PRO A 214 -13.15 3.85 -16.83
CA PRO A 214 -12.67 3.37 -18.13
C PRO A 214 -12.16 1.93 -18.13
N LEU A 215 -11.38 1.52 -17.12
CA LEU A 215 -10.89 0.15 -17.01
C LEU A 215 -12.04 -0.85 -16.87
N THR A 216 -13.07 -0.54 -16.10
CA THR A 216 -14.26 -1.39 -15.97
C THR A 216 -14.93 -1.57 -17.31
N HIS A 217 -15.10 -0.49 -18.08
CA HIS A 217 -15.73 -0.53 -19.40
C HIS A 217 -14.96 -1.45 -20.37
N LEU A 218 -13.61 -1.38 -20.41
CA LEU A 218 -12.80 -2.28 -21.24
C LEU A 218 -12.99 -3.77 -20.93
N THR A 219 -13.46 -4.12 -19.74
CA THR A 219 -13.63 -5.53 -19.37
C THR A 219 -14.89 -6.18 -19.91
N TRP A 220 -15.80 -5.41 -20.54
CA TRP A 220 -17.03 -5.93 -21.08
C TRP A 220 -17.41 -5.43 -22.48
N CYS A 221 -16.79 -4.34 -22.96
CA CYS A 221 -17.09 -3.74 -24.24
C CYS A 221 -15.94 -3.97 -25.24
N LEU A 222 -16.26 -4.63 -26.36
CA LEU A 222 -15.30 -4.90 -27.46
C LEU A 222 -15.22 -3.78 -28.50
N ASP A 223 -16.08 -2.76 -28.41
CA ASP A 223 -16.17 -1.65 -29.35
C ASP A 223 -15.20 -0.52 -28.97
N GLU A 224 -14.12 -0.38 -29.73
CA GLU A 224 -13.08 0.62 -29.48
C GLU A 224 -13.61 2.07 -29.57
N ALA A 225 -14.63 2.36 -30.37
CA ALA A 225 -15.23 3.70 -30.45
C ALA A 225 -15.99 4.04 -29.16
N ARG A 226 -16.75 3.10 -28.59
CA ARG A 226 -17.40 3.27 -27.28
C ARG A 226 -16.39 3.38 -26.16
N ASN A 227 -15.32 2.57 -26.18
CA ASN A 227 -14.23 2.65 -25.22
C ASN A 227 -13.60 4.04 -25.20
N LEU A 228 -13.35 4.63 -26.37
CA LEU A 228 -12.85 6.00 -26.49
C LEU A 228 -13.86 7.01 -25.92
N GLY A 229 -15.15 6.90 -26.29
CA GLY A 229 -16.20 7.80 -25.82
C GLY A 229 -16.35 7.82 -24.28
N VAL A 230 -16.35 6.64 -23.65
CA VAL A 230 -16.40 6.52 -22.18
C VAL A 230 -15.16 7.12 -21.53
N THR A 231 -13.97 6.87 -22.09
CA THR A 231 -12.72 7.44 -21.56
C THR A 231 -12.71 8.96 -21.71
N GLN A 232 -13.17 9.52 -22.83
CA GLN A 232 -13.30 10.97 -23.02
C GLN A 232 -14.26 11.62 -22.00
N ALA A 233 -15.41 10.98 -21.76
CA ALA A 233 -16.38 11.44 -20.77
C ALA A 233 -15.77 11.42 -19.35
N TYR A 234 -15.02 10.36 -19.00
CA TYR A 234 -14.30 10.26 -17.72
C TYR A 234 -13.24 11.36 -17.59
N VAL A 235 -12.40 11.55 -18.58
CA VAL A 235 -11.35 12.58 -18.59
C VAL A 235 -11.95 13.95 -18.36
N LYS A 236 -12.98 14.31 -19.11
CA LYS A 236 -13.70 15.59 -18.97
C LYS A 236 -14.24 15.83 -17.56
N ARG A 237 -14.67 14.77 -16.86
CA ARG A 237 -15.22 14.87 -15.51
C ARG A 237 -14.15 14.87 -14.42
N MET A 238 -13.10 14.06 -14.56
CA MET A 238 -12.18 13.71 -13.47
C MET A 238 -10.81 14.37 -13.57
N VAL A 239 -10.37 14.72 -14.78
CA VAL A 239 -9.06 15.37 -14.96
C VAL A 239 -9.28 16.89 -14.97
N PRO A 240 -8.72 17.63 -14.01
CA PRO A 240 -8.88 19.07 -13.95
C PRO A 240 -8.23 19.73 -15.17
N ALA A 241 -8.87 20.78 -15.69
CA ALA A 241 -8.22 21.66 -16.65
C ALA A 241 -7.04 22.37 -15.96
N ALA A 242 -5.85 22.28 -16.55
CA ALA A 242 -4.65 22.89 -16.02
C ALA A 242 -3.94 23.71 -17.11
N GLU A 243 -3.21 24.74 -16.70
CA GLU A 243 -2.33 25.49 -17.59
C GLU A 243 -1.03 24.70 -17.76
N PRO A 244 -0.70 24.25 -18.99
CA PRO A 244 0.50 23.47 -19.22
C PRO A 244 1.77 24.28 -18.91
N PHE A 245 2.75 23.67 -18.30
CA PHE A 245 4.06 24.27 -18.10
C PHE A 245 4.77 24.41 -19.46
N THR A 246 5.55 25.47 -19.64
CA THR A 246 6.40 25.62 -20.82
C THR A 246 7.59 24.67 -20.67
N ALA A 247 7.44 23.45 -21.17
CA ALA A 247 8.50 22.46 -21.10
C ALA A 247 9.62 22.75 -22.13
N PRO A 248 10.91 22.54 -21.80
CA PRO A 248 11.99 22.57 -22.78
C PRO A 248 11.75 21.53 -23.89
N VAL A 249 12.26 21.83 -25.09
CA VAL A 249 12.21 20.83 -26.17
C VAL A 249 13.02 19.60 -25.78
N ALA A 250 12.46 18.41 -25.94
CA ALA A 250 13.12 17.15 -25.63
C ALA A 250 14.49 17.06 -26.30
N GLY A 251 15.49 16.60 -25.53
CA GLY A 251 16.85 16.47 -26.05
C GLY A 251 17.55 17.76 -26.41
N SER A 252 17.16 18.90 -25.83
CA SER A 252 17.82 20.19 -25.98
C SER A 252 19.26 20.25 -25.40
N ARG A 253 19.75 19.14 -24.83
CA ARG A 253 21.08 19.01 -24.20
C ARG A 253 21.98 18.07 -25.02
N PRO A 254 22.62 18.57 -26.13
CA PRO A 254 23.47 17.73 -26.98
C PRO A 254 24.61 17.07 -26.19
N GLY A 255 24.81 15.78 -26.40
CA GLY A 255 25.89 15.00 -25.74
C GLY A 255 25.63 14.60 -24.29
N LYS A 256 24.40 14.82 -23.75
CA LYS A 256 23.99 14.36 -22.43
C LYS A 256 23.02 13.19 -22.54
N ARG A 257 22.95 12.39 -21.47
CA ARG A 257 21.99 11.29 -21.33
C ARG A 257 20.55 11.78 -21.47
N ILE A 258 19.67 10.95 -22.03
CA ILE A 258 18.23 11.22 -22.09
C ILE A 258 17.67 11.01 -20.68
N ARG A 259 16.95 12.00 -20.14
CA ARG A 259 16.27 11.92 -18.84
C ARG A 259 14.89 11.30 -19.02
N VAL A 260 14.76 10.10 -18.45
CA VAL A 260 13.54 9.30 -18.52
C VAL A 260 12.88 9.29 -17.16
N GLY A 261 11.65 9.78 -17.05
CA GLY A 261 10.83 9.73 -15.83
C GLY A 261 9.77 8.63 -15.91
N TYR A 262 9.51 7.98 -14.79
CA TYR A 262 8.40 7.06 -14.59
C TYR A 262 7.55 7.52 -13.41
N VAL A 263 6.23 7.59 -13.57
CA VAL A 263 5.32 7.98 -12.50
C VAL A 263 4.32 6.86 -12.21
N SER A 264 4.21 6.44 -10.93
CA SER A 264 3.33 5.34 -10.53
C SER A 264 3.11 5.26 -9.01
N CYS A 265 2.01 4.55 -8.60
CA CYS A 265 1.83 4.04 -7.24
C CYS A 265 2.10 2.53 -7.12
N ASP A 266 2.66 1.90 -8.14
CA ASP A 266 2.86 0.46 -8.20
C ASP A 266 4.33 0.04 -8.05
N PHE A 267 5.21 0.93 -7.63
CA PHE A 267 6.62 0.61 -7.34
C PHE A 267 6.76 -0.18 -6.02
N ARG A 268 6.03 -1.27 -5.94
CA ARG A 268 5.89 -2.15 -4.78
C ARG A 268 5.63 -3.58 -5.23
N ASN A 269 5.36 -4.51 -4.31
CA ASN A 269 4.88 -5.85 -4.67
C ASN A 269 3.53 -5.76 -5.39
N HIS A 270 3.58 -5.58 -6.68
CA HIS A 270 2.43 -5.39 -7.56
C HIS A 270 2.70 -5.99 -8.94
N ALA A 271 1.65 -6.35 -9.66
CA ALA A 271 1.76 -6.93 -11.01
C ALA A 271 2.65 -6.11 -11.96
N THR A 272 2.60 -4.77 -11.90
CA THR A 272 3.48 -3.88 -12.67
C THR A 272 4.95 -4.16 -12.40
N MET A 273 5.35 -4.31 -11.14
CA MET A 273 6.76 -4.60 -10.78
C MET A 273 7.16 -6.05 -11.07
N HIS A 274 6.22 -7.00 -11.00
CA HIS A 274 6.47 -8.37 -11.46
C HIS A 274 6.85 -8.42 -12.95
N LEU A 275 6.42 -7.44 -13.72
CA LEU A 275 6.74 -7.30 -15.15
C LEU A 275 7.98 -6.43 -15.36
N MET A 276 8.09 -5.28 -14.68
CA MET A 276 9.03 -4.21 -15.01
C MET A 276 10.35 -4.21 -14.21
N ALA A 277 10.49 -4.97 -13.14
CA ALA A 277 11.69 -4.90 -12.29
C ALA A 277 12.98 -5.06 -13.10
N GLY A 278 13.02 -6.05 -13.99
CA GLY A 278 14.17 -6.29 -14.87
C GLY A 278 14.41 -5.18 -15.90
N LEU A 279 13.38 -4.45 -16.35
CA LEU A 279 13.52 -3.29 -17.23
C LEU A 279 14.32 -2.18 -16.53
N PHE A 280 13.93 -1.82 -15.29
CA PHE A 280 14.62 -0.80 -14.51
C PHE A 280 16.09 -1.16 -14.25
N GLU A 281 16.37 -2.44 -13.95
CA GLU A 281 17.71 -2.94 -13.74
C GLU A 281 18.57 -2.94 -15.01
N SER A 282 17.95 -3.05 -16.19
CA SER A 282 18.64 -3.27 -17.47
C SER A 282 18.85 -1.99 -18.28
N HIS A 283 18.36 -0.84 -17.86
CA HIS A 283 18.59 0.42 -18.57
C HIS A 283 20.08 0.74 -18.73
N ASP A 284 20.46 1.18 -19.95
CA ASP A 284 21.82 1.62 -20.27
C ASP A 284 22.11 3.00 -19.63
N ARG A 285 22.79 3.00 -18.48
CA ARG A 285 23.11 4.20 -17.69
C ARG A 285 24.11 5.13 -18.38
N GLU A 286 24.79 4.71 -19.44
CA GLU A 286 25.62 5.59 -20.25
C GLU A 286 24.77 6.48 -21.16
N ARG A 287 23.56 6.03 -21.52
CA ARG A 287 22.65 6.72 -22.46
C ARG A 287 21.45 7.34 -21.77
N PHE A 288 20.96 6.77 -20.69
CA PHE A 288 19.74 7.14 -20.00
C PHE A 288 19.99 7.48 -18.53
N GLU A 289 19.35 8.54 -18.06
CA GLU A 289 19.29 8.94 -16.65
C GLU A 289 17.85 8.74 -16.17
N VAL A 290 17.65 7.85 -15.18
CA VAL A 290 16.33 7.33 -14.82
C VAL A 290 15.82 7.95 -13.53
N PHE A 291 14.64 8.55 -13.63
CA PHE A 291 13.88 9.16 -12.55
C PHE A 291 12.61 8.35 -12.25
N ALA A 292 12.26 8.22 -10.99
CA ALA A 292 11.01 7.60 -10.57
C ALA A 292 10.25 8.52 -9.61
N TYR A 293 9.03 8.88 -9.99
CA TYR A 293 8.12 9.69 -9.19
C TYR A 293 7.09 8.77 -8.55
N ASP A 294 7.27 8.55 -7.28
CA ASP A 294 6.66 7.48 -6.54
C ASP A 294 5.60 8.00 -5.56
N TYR A 295 4.39 7.48 -5.71
CA TYR A 295 3.30 7.69 -4.75
C TYR A 295 2.70 6.36 -4.27
N SER A 296 3.50 5.31 -4.28
CA SER A 296 3.12 3.99 -3.79
C SER A 296 2.84 4.01 -2.30
N ALA A 297 1.95 3.11 -1.87
CA ALA A 297 1.85 2.75 -0.47
C ALA A 297 3.17 2.12 0.01
N PHE A 298 3.39 2.17 1.31
CA PHE A 298 4.54 1.58 1.96
C PHE A 298 4.71 0.10 1.58
N ASP A 299 5.92 -0.31 1.21
CA ASP A 299 6.26 -1.69 0.85
C ASP A 299 7.74 -1.98 1.14
N VAL A 300 8.02 -3.18 1.66
CA VAL A 300 9.38 -3.69 1.98
C VAL A 300 9.74 -4.93 1.16
N SER A 301 8.96 -5.23 0.13
CA SER A 301 9.16 -6.43 -0.69
C SER A 301 10.47 -6.41 -1.47
N GLU A 302 10.91 -7.60 -1.91
CA GLU A 302 12.03 -7.77 -2.84
C GLU A 302 11.86 -6.88 -4.09
N TYR A 303 10.64 -6.78 -4.65
CA TYR A 303 10.38 -5.95 -5.82
C TYR A 303 10.57 -4.47 -5.55
N ARG A 304 10.18 -4.01 -4.36
CA ARG A 304 10.44 -2.63 -3.92
C ARG A 304 11.94 -2.37 -3.85
N GLN A 305 12.68 -3.27 -3.24
CA GLN A 305 14.13 -3.15 -3.10
C GLN A 305 14.85 -3.15 -4.45
N ARG A 306 14.50 -4.09 -5.33
CA ARG A 306 15.06 -4.15 -6.69
C ARG A 306 14.81 -2.84 -7.44
N PHE A 307 13.63 -2.28 -7.31
CA PHE A 307 13.27 -1.00 -7.92
C PHE A 307 14.13 0.15 -7.39
N ILE A 308 14.21 0.32 -6.06
CA ILE A 308 15.01 1.41 -5.45
C ILE A 308 16.48 1.34 -5.88
N ASN A 309 17.06 0.14 -5.92
CA ASN A 309 18.45 -0.06 -6.35
C ASN A 309 18.65 0.16 -7.86
N ALA A 310 17.58 0.06 -8.63
CA ALA A 310 17.64 0.16 -10.08
C ALA A 310 17.42 1.58 -10.62
N VAL A 311 16.89 2.52 -9.87
CA VAL A 311 16.66 3.89 -10.32
C VAL A 311 17.73 4.84 -9.77
N GLU A 312 18.13 5.83 -10.57
CA GLU A 312 19.15 6.80 -10.13
C GLU A 312 18.56 7.92 -9.27
N HIS A 313 17.31 8.30 -9.55
CA HIS A 313 16.61 9.35 -8.82
C HIS A 313 15.23 8.85 -8.39
N HIS A 314 15.07 8.59 -7.11
CA HIS A 314 13.80 8.25 -6.51
C HIS A 314 13.19 9.48 -5.82
N VAL A 315 12.00 9.88 -6.23
CA VAL A 315 11.30 11.08 -5.74
C VAL A 315 9.93 10.68 -5.21
N ALA A 316 9.74 10.78 -3.90
CA ALA A 316 8.45 10.53 -3.26
C ALA A 316 7.52 11.73 -3.48
N ILE A 317 6.34 11.46 -4.09
CA ILE A 317 5.31 12.49 -4.38
C ILE A 317 3.94 12.18 -3.76
N HIS A 318 3.87 11.22 -2.83
CA HIS A 318 2.60 10.77 -2.24
C HIS A 318 1.87 11.84 -1.42
N SER A 319 2.61 12.77 -0.78
CA SER A 319 2.04 13.87 0.01
C SER A 319 1.79 15.16 -0.80
N MET A 320 2.19 15.19 -2.07
CA MET A 320 2.06 16.35 -2.95
C MET A 320 0.71 16.34 -3.66
N SER A 321 0.12 17.52 -3.88
CA SER A 321 -0.98 17.69 -4.83
C SER A 321 -0.52 17.38 -6.26
N ASP A 322 -1.46 17.20 -7.21
CA ASP A 322 -1.09 16.97 -8.62
C ASP A 322 -0.28 18.13 -9.20
N GLN A 323 -0.61 19.37 -8.84
CA GLN A 323 0.16 20.54 -9.25
C GLN A 323 1.57 20.52 -8.66
N GLN A 324 1.72 20.31 -7.35
CA GLN A 324 3.04 20.25 -6.70
C GLN A 324 3.90 19.11 -7.25
N ALA A 325 3.30 17.96 -7.52
CA ALA A 325 3.99 16.84 -8.15
C ALA A 325 4.46 17.20 -9.58
N ALA A 326 3.60 17.85 -10.36
CA ALA A 326 3.96 18.31 -11.70
C ALA A 326 5.07 19.35 -11.66
N GLU A 327 5.04 20.33 -10.75
CA GLU A 327 6.12 21.33 -10.53
C GLU A 327 7.44 20.63 -10.18
N ARG A 328 7.39 19.62 -9.31
CA ARG A 328 8.58 18.83 -8.92
C ARG A 328 9.17 18.07 -10.09
N ILE A 329 8.32 17.42 -10.92
CA ILE A 329 8.75 16.72 -12.14
C ILE A 329 9.36 17.69 -13.15
N ALA A 330 8.72 18.84 -13.39
CA ALA A 330 9.21 19.84 -14.32
C ALA A 330 10.59 20.39 -13.93
N ALA A 331 10.87 20.52 -12.63
CA ALA A 331 12.16 20.97 -12.11
C ALA A 331 13.32 20.01 -12.46
N ASP A 332 13.06 18.74 -12.70
CA ASP A 332 14.09 17.75 -13.08
C ASP A 332 14.41 17.79 -14.60
N HIS A 333 13.69 18.59 -15.38
CA HIS A 333 13.92 18.79 -16.82
C HIS A 333 14.03 17.47 -17.60
N LEU A 334 13.02 16.63 -17.46
CA LEU A 334 12.93 15.37 -18.19
C LEU A 334 12.88 15.59 -19.70
N ASP A 335 13.35 14.63 -20.49
CA ASP A 335 13.11 14.56 -21.93
C ASP A 335 11.81 13.82 -22.25
N ILE A 336 11.44 12.81 -21.43
CA ILE A 336 10.25 11.98 -21.59
C ILE A 336 9.75 11.48 -20.23
N LEU A 337 8.44 11.45 -20.05
CA LEU A 337 7.75 10.94 -18.86
C LEU A 337 6.79 9.80 -19.24
N PHE A 338 6.94 8.65 -18.60
CA PHE A 338 6.03 7.52 -18.72
C PHE A 338 5.06 7.49 -17.55
N ASP A 339 3.76 7.51 -17.82
CA ASP A 339 2.73 7.19 -16.85
C ASP A 339 2.41 5.69 -16.92
N LEU A 340 2.60 5.01 -15.78
CA LEU A 340 2.39 3.55 -15.67
C LEU A 340 1.00 3.19 -15.16
N LYS A 341 0.12 4.15 -14.97
CA LYS A 341 -1.19 3.98 -14.35
C LYS A 341 -2.35 4.44 -15.22
N LEU A 342 -2.34 5.67 -15.69
CA LEU A 342 -3.48 6.35 -16.27
C LEU A 342 -4.79 6.08 -15.48
N TYR A 343 -5.76 5.43 -16.12
CA TYR A 343 -7.09 5.16 -15.57
C TYR A 343 -7.17 3.76 -14.93
N THR A 344 -6.16 3.41 -14.15
CA THR A 344 -6.19 2.25 -13.25
C THR A 344 -6.27 2.70 -11.79
N GLY A 345 -6.61 1.81 -10.87
CA GLY A 345 -6.78 2.15 -9.45
C GLY A 345 -5.57 2.92 -8.88
N GLY A 346 -5.84 4.06 -8.26
CA GLY A 346 -4.82 4.96 -7.70
C GLY A 346 -4.09 5.82 -8.73
N GLY A 347 -4.47 5.83 -10.01
CA GLY A 347 -3.87 6.70 -11.04
C GLY A 347 -4.07 8.19 -10.73
N ARG A 348 -3.08 9.02 -11.10
CA ARG A 348 -3.07 10.48 -10.91
C ARG A 348 -2.91 11.23 -12.26
N PRO A 349 -3.85 11.07 -13.22
CA PRO A 349 -3.74 11.70 -14.54
C PRO A 349 -3.75 13.23 -14.48
N GLY A 350 -4.21 13.84 -13.39
CA GLY A 350 -4.14 15.29 -13.16
C GLY A 350 -2.71 15.84 -13.14
N ILE A 351 -1.69 15.05 -12.83
CA ILE A 351 -0.28 15.45 -12.94
C ILE A 351 0.08 15.75 -14.39
N LEU A 352 -0.39 14.91 -15.32
CA LEU A 352 -0.05 15.02 -16.76
C LEU A 352 -0.73 16.22 -17.42
N ALA A 353 -1.87 16.68 -16.90
CA ALA A 353 -2.58 17.87 -17.41
C ALA A 353 -1.72 19.15 -17.37
N TYR A 354 -0.76 19.25 -16.44
CA TYR A 354 0.20 20.35 -16.37
C TYR A 354 1.36 20.22 -17.36
N ARG A 355 1.46 19.13 -18.11
CA ARG A 355 2.57 18.81 -19.04
C ARG A 355 3.96 19.06 -18.44
N PRO A 356 4.33 18.35 -17.35
CA PRO A 356 5.62 18.54 -16.69
C PRO A 356 6.83 18.06 -17.50
N ALA A 357 6.61 17.31 -18.59
CA ALA A 357 7.66 16.89 -19.51
C ALA A 357 7.25 17.20 -20.97
N PRO A 358 8.22 17.42 -21.89
CA PRO A 358 7.94 17.71 -23.28
C PRO A 358 7.28 16.54 -24.03
N LEU A 359 7.60 15.29 -23.67
CA LEU A 359 6.95 14.08 -24.13
C LEU A 359 6.32 13.33 -22.97
N GLN A 360 5.06 12.92 -23.11
CA GLN A 360 4.30 12.15 -22.13
C GLN A 360 3.73 10.89 -22.80
N VAL A 361 3.99 9.75 -22.18
CA VAL A 361 3.74 8.44 -22.78
C VAL A 361 2.93 7.57 -21.82
N ALA A 362 1.88 6.95 -22.31
CA ALA A 362 1.13 5.92 -21.60
C ALA A 362 1.83 4.56 -21.76
N TYR A 363 2.03 3.86 -20.65
CA TYR A 363 2.64 2.54 -20.71
C TYR A 363 2.08 1.57 -19.67
N LEU A 364 1.81 0.36 -20.10
CA LEU A 364 1.56 -0.87 -19.38
C LEU A 364 0.25 -0.91 -18.56
N GLY A 365 -0.04 0.08 -17.71
CA GLY A 365 -1.11 -0.02 -16.70
C GLY A 365 -2.52 -0.04 -17.32
N TYR A 366 -2.86 0.97 -18.11
CA TYR A 366 -4.17 1.08 -18.74
C TYR A 366 -4.13 0.65 -20.22
N PRO A 367 -4.80 -0.46 -20.57
CA PRO A 367 -4.73 -1.03 -21.91
C PRO A 367 -5.80 -0.46 -22.86
N GLY A 368 -5.80 0.86 -23.03
CA GLY A 368 -6.73 1.61 -23.89
C GLY A 368 -6.23 3.02 -24.16
N SER A 369 -6.96 3.81 -24.98
CA SER A 369 -6.58 5.18 -25.29
C SER A 369 -6.62 6.08 -24.06
N ALA A 370 -5.62 6.97 -23.94
CA ALA A 370 -5.61 8.03 -22.95
C ALA A 370 -6.75 9.06 -23.16
N ALA A 371 -7.30 9.12 -24.37
CA ALA A 371 -8.46 9.95 -24.78
C ALA A 371 -8.31 11.44 -24.47
N ASN A 372 -7.07 11.94 -24.33
CA ASN A 372 -6.78 13.34 -24.08
C ASN A 372 -5.54 13.78 -24.89
N THR A 373 -5.33 15.08 -24.98
CA THR A 373 -4.23 15.70 -25.74
C THR A 373 -2.92 15.79 -24.96
N ASP A 374 -2.91 15.36 -23.69
CA ASP A 374 -1.74 15.47 -22.81
C ASP A 374 -0.78 14.29 -22.94
N ILE A 375 -1.20 13.21 -23.61
CA ILE A 375 -0.40 12.03 -23.91
C ILE A 375 -0.04 12.04 -25.41
N ASP A 376 1.25 11.95 -25.70
CA ASP A 376 1.76 11.98 -27.07
C ASP A 376 1.79 10.59 -27.70
N TYR A 377 2.17 9.56 -26.90
CA TYR A 377 2.30 8.17 -27.37
C TYR A 377 1.72 7.18 -26.36
N ILE A 378 1.27 6.04 -26.87
CA ILE A 378 1.10 4.81 -26.09
C ILE A 378 2.11 3.76 -26.57
N VAL A 379 2.85 3.13 -25.65
CA VAL A 379 3.67 1.97 -25.98
C VAL A 379 2.79 0.76 -26.20
N SER A 380 2.89 0.16 -27.38
CA SER A 380 2.05 -0.96 -27.83
C SER A 380 2.84 -1.94 -28.70
N ASP A 381 2.14 -2.82 -29.42
CA ASP A 381 2.65 -3.67 -30.48
C ASP A 381 1.60 -3.86 -31.60
N ARG A 382 1.97 -4.52 -32.68
CA ARG A 382 1.08 -4.69 -33.84
C ARG A 382 -0.12 -5.59 -33.59
N PHE A 383 -0.09 -6.41 -32.53
CA PHE A 383 -1.22 -7.26 -32.16
C PHE A 383 -2.25 -6.47 -31.36
N VAL A 384 -1.83 -5.76 -30.31
CA VAL A 384 -2.75 -5.04 -29.41
C VAL A 384 -3.30 -3.76 -30.04
N THR A 385 -2.53 -3.07 -30.93
CA THR A 385 -2.98 -1.88 -31.67
C THR A 385 -2.67 -2.02 -33.18
N PRO A 386 -3.41 -2.86 -33.91
CA PRO A 386 -3.30 -2.90 -35.36
C PRO A 386 -3.75 -1.57 -35.97
N ASP A 387 -3.45 -1.33 -37.26
CA ASP A 387 -3.77 -0.06 -37.92
C ASP A 387 -5.27 0.31 -37.89
N SER A 388 -6.13 -0.72 -37.83
CA SER A 388 -7.59 -0.53 -37.69
C SER A 388 -7.98 0.13 -36.35
N SER A 389 -7.12 0.11 -35.33
CA SER A 389 -7.38 0.76 -34.04
C SER A 389 -7.07 2.27 -34.06
N THR A 390 -6.34 2.78 -35.05
CA THR A 390 -5.91 4.18 -35.14
C THR A 390 -7.05 5.20 -34.93
N PRO A 391 -8.26 5.04 -35.51
CA PRO A 391 -9.33 6.03 -35.33
C PRO A 391 -9.88 6.12 -33.89
N HIS A 392 -9.52 5.19 -33.05
CA HIS A 392 -10.05 5.04 -31.67
C HIS A 392 -9.03 5.43 -30.59
N TYR A 393 -7.90 6.07 -30.99
CA TYR A 393 -6.89 6.53 -30.06
C TYR A 393 -6.59 8.01 -30.32
N SER A 394 -6.38 8.78 -29.25
CA SER A 394 -5.99 10.18 -29.32
C SER A 394 -4.49 10.38 -29.46
N GLU A 395 -3.72 9.43 -28.97
CA GLU A 395 -2.27 9.37 -28.96
C GLU A 395 -1.72 8.51 -30.10
N ALA A 396 -0.47 8.77 -30.50
CA ALA A 396 0.21 7.96 -31.51
C ALA A 396 0.68 6.61 -30.91
N PHE A 397 0.80 5.59 -31.77
CA PHE A 397 1.32 4.28 -31.35
C PHE A 397 2.84 4.26 -31.45
N CYS A 398 3.52 3.84 -30.38
CA CYS A 398 4.91 3.41 -30.41
C CYS A 398 4.93 1.89 -30.24
N ARG A 399 5.01 1.17 -31.38
CA ARG A 399 4.88 -0.29 -31.44
C ARG A 399 6.24 -0.96 -31.31
N LEU A 400 6.39 -1.76 -30.24
CA LEU A 400 7.56 -2.63 -30.04
C LEU A 400 7.49 -3.85 -30.98
N PRO A 401 8.64 -4.46 -31.30
CA PRO A 401 8.69 -5.47 -32.37
C PRO A 401 8.00 -6.80 -32.02
N HIS A 402 7.97 -7.22 -30.78
CA HIS A 402 7.43 -8.53 -30.36
C HIS A 402 6.19 -8.44 -29.50
N SER A 403 6.31 -7.78 -28.37
CA SER A 403 5.20 -7.51 -27.44
C SER A 403 5.44 -6.18 -26.76
N TYR A 404 4.37 -5.48 -26.45
CA TYR A 404 4.43 -4.25 -25.65
C TYR A 404 4.75 -4.54 -24.19
N GLN A 405 4.41 -5.75 -23.71
CA GLN A 405 4.53 -6.11 -22.30
C GLN A 405 5.96 -6.58 -21.99
N CYS A 406 6.67 -5.85 -21.16
CA CYS A 406 7.92 -6.35 -20.58
C CYS A 406 7.67 -7.55 -19.67
N ASN A 407 8.69 -8.38 -19.50
CA ASN A 407 8.67 -9.49 -18.56
C ASN A 407 10.03 -9.59 -17.87
N ASP A 408 9.99 -9.81 -16.57
CA ASP A 408 11.19 -9.96 -15.75
C ASP A 408 11.70 -11.40 -15.78
N ARG A 409 12.91 -11.62 -16.28
CA ARG A 409 13.56 -12.93 -16.33
C ARG A 409 14.03 -13.42 -14.94
N LYS A 410 14.15 -12.52 -13.97
CA LYS A 410 14.56 -12.83 -12.59
C LYS A 410 13.37 -13.12 -11.68
N ARG A 411 12.19 -13.37 -12.22
CA ARG A 411 11.04 -13.81 -11.42
C ARG A 411 11.44 -15.00 -10.57
N GLY A 412 11.10 -14.96 -9.27
CA GLY A 412 11.45 -15.98 -8.31
C GLY A 412 11.10 -17.39 -8.82
N ALA A 413 11.95 -18.35 -8.54
CA ALA A 413 11.61 -19.75 -8.74
C ALA A 413 10.39 -20.06 -7.88
N ALA A 414 9.50 -20.94 -8.40
CA ALA A 414 8.44 -21.47 -7.57
C ALA A 414 9.06 -22.02 -6.28
N SER A 415 8.55 -21.60 -5.13
CA SER A 415 8.85 -22.21 -3.85
C SER A 415 8.53 -23.72 -3.89
N GLU A 416 8.51 -24.41 -2.82
CA GLU A 416 8.31 -25.84 -2.72
C GLU A 416 7.31 -26.45 -3.72
N SER A 417 7.59 -27.65 -4.22
CA SER A 417 6.70 -28.39 -5.13
C SER A 417 5.38 -28.73 -4.42
N THR A 418 4.26 -28.27 -4.95
CA THR A 418 2.93 -28.70 -4.51
C THR A 418 2.43 -29.88 -5.35
N THR A 419 1.41 -30.60 -4.89
CA THR A 419 0.83 -31.76 -5.59
C THR A 419 -0.63 -31.52 -5.96
N ARG A 420 -1.16 -32.29 -6.93
CA ARG A 420 -2.59 -32.26 -7.28
C ARG A 420 -3.44 -32.59 -6.06
N ALA A 421 -3.09 -33.63 -5.30
CA ALA A 421 -3.81 -34.03 -4.10
C ALA A 421 -3.88 -32.93 -3.04
N ALA A 422 -2.78 -32.20 -2.80
CA ALA A 422 -2.74 -31.07 -1.86
C ALA A 422 -3.67 -29.90 -2.27
N ASN A 423 -4.00 -29.80 -3.55
CA ASN A 423 -4.89 -28.78 -4.11
C ASN A 423 -6.30 -29.30 -4.44
N GLY A 424 -6.65 -30.51 -3.99
CA GLY A 424 -7.96 -31.13 -4.26
C GLY A 424 -8.21 -31.47 -5.72
N LEU A 425 -7.15 -31.62 -6.53
CA LEU A 425 -7.23 -31.93 -7.95
C LEU A 425 -7.12 -33.45 -8.19
N PRO A 426 -7.89 -34.03 -9.16
CA PRO A 426 -7.77 -35.41 -9.55
C PRO A 426 -6.45 -35.67 -10.29
N ASP A 427 -5.83 -36.83 -10.05
CA ASP A 427 -4.58 -37.23 -10.68
C ASP A 427 -4.79 -37.75 -12.12
N ASP A 428 -5.95 -38.34 -12.39
CA ASP A 428 -6.30 -39.06 -13.63
C ASP A 428 -7.02 -38.19 -14.68
N LYS A 429 -7.24 -36.90 -14.40
CA LYS A 429 -7.96 -36.00 -15.31
C LYS A 429 -7.07 -34.92 -15.91
N VAL A 430 -7.49 -34.40 -17.05
CA VAL A 430 -6.92 -33.20 -17.64
C VAL A 430 -7.37 -32.00 -16.81
N ILE A 431 -6.42 -31.17 -16.37
CA ILE A 431 -6.70 -29.96 -15.61
C ILE A 431 -6.58 -28.75 -16.51
N PHE A 432 -7.70 -28.12 -16.83
CA PHE A 432 -7.71 -26.77 -17.40
C PHE A 432 -7.72 -25.75 -16.27
N GLY A 433 -6.88 -24.72 -16.35
CA GLY A 433 -6.82 -23.64 -15.34
C GLY A 433 -7.38 -22.33 -15.88
N ALA A 434 -8.03 -21.53 -15.04
CA ALA A 434 -8.43 -20.16 -15.36
C ALA A 434 -8.35 -19.31 -14.08
N PHE A 435 -7.23 -18.59 -13.89
CA PHE A 435 -6.91 -17.87 -12.65
C PHE A 435 -7.11 -16.36 -12.77
N ASN A 436 -7.81 -15.89 -13.82
CA ASN A 436 -8.23 -14.50 -13.91
C ASN A 436 -9.26 -14.20 -12.81
N GLN A 437 -9.26 -12.95 -12.34
CA GLN A 437 -10.26 -12.48 -11.38
C GLN A 437 -11.67 -12.59 -11.99
N SER A 438 -12.66 -12.85 -11.14
CA SER A 438 -14.03 -13.18 -11.58
C SER A 438 -14.68 -12.07 -12.42
N TYR A 439 -14.34 -10.80 -12.21
CA TYR A 439 -14.86 -9.69 -13.04
C TYR A 439 -14.46 -9.77 -14.52
N LYS A 440 -13.41 -10.53 -14.86
CA LYS A 440 -13.00 -10.80 -16.25
C LYS A 440 -13.75 -11.97 -16.88
N ILE A 441 -14.40 -12.80 -16.06
CA ILE A 441 -15.15 -13.97 -16.53
C ILE A 441 -16.52 -13.48 -17.00
N ASP A 442 -16.63 -13.21 -18.28
CA ASP A 442 -17.92 -12.90 -18.92
C ASP A 442 -18.67 -14.18 -19.35
N ARG A 443 -19.97 -14.04 -19.63
CA ARG A 443 -20.83 -15.18 -20.05
C ARG A 443 -20.26 -15.90 -21.25
N SER A 444 -19.70 -15.20 -22.23
CA SER A 444 -19.16 -15.80 -23.46
C SER A 444 -17.91 -16.61 -23.19
N SER A 445 -16.98 -16.10 -22.39
CA SER A 445 -15.79 -16.82 -21.93
C SER A 445 -16.15 -18.12 -21.22
N PHE A 446 -17.08 -18.02 -20.26
CA PHE A 446 -17.50 -19.18 -19.51
C PHE A 446 -18.23 -20.21 -20.37
N ALA A 447 -19.07 -19.77 -21.31
CA ALA A 447 -19.77 -20.66 -22.26
C ALA A 447 -18.75 -21.45 -23.10
N VAL A 448 -17.65 -20.81 -23.55
CA VAL A 448 -16.58 -21.52 -24.30
C VAL A 448 -15.91 -22.55 -23.38
N TRP A 449 -15.61 -22.21 -22.13
CA TRP A 449 -14.98 -23.15 -21.18
C TRP A 449 -15.90 -24.35 -20.88
N LEU A 450 -17.22 -24.15 -20.76
CA LEU A 450 -18.18 -25.25 -20.58
C LEU A 450 -18.25 -26.14 -21.82
N ARG A 451 -18.13 -25.56 -23.03
CA ARG A 451 -18.01 -26.36 -24.27
C ARG A 451 -16.71 -27.17 -24.26
N VAL A 452 -15.57 -26.62 -23.79
CA VAL A 452 -14.33 -27.38 -23.64
C VAL A 452 -14.55 -28.57 -22.72
N LEU A 453 -15.19 -28.37 -21.56
CA LEU A 453 -15.51 -29.45 -20.63
C LEU A 453 -16.45 -30.51 -21.27
N ALA A 454 -17.41 -30.10 -22.08
CA ALA A 454 -18.27 -31.03 -22.77
C ALA A 454 -17.53 -31.87 -23.82
N GLU A 455 -16.59 -31.27 -24.57
CA GLU A 455 -15.79 -31.93 -25.62
C GLU A 455 -14.64 -32.78 -25.07
N VAL A 456 -14.24 -32.53 -23.78
CA VAL A 456 -13.20 -33.28 -23.03
C VAL A 456 -13.80 -33.83 -21.74
N PRO A 457 -14.57 -34.95 -21.78
CA PRO A 457 -15.29 -35.48 -20.61
C PRO A 457 -14.42 -35.76 -19.40
N ASP A 458 -13.17 -36.23 -19.60
CA ASP A 458 -12.21 -36.53 -18.55
C ASP A 458 -11.35 -35.31 -18.15
N SER A 459 -11.96 -34.16 -18.03
CA SER A 459 -11.32 -32.94 -17.59
C SER A 459 -12.06 -32.22 -16.47
N VAL A 460 -11.34 -31.36 -15.77
CA VAL A 460 -11.87 -30.43 -14.78
C VAL A 460 -11.37 -29.02 -15.10
N LEU A 461 -12.11 -28.02 -14.64
CA LEU A 461 -11.70 -26.62 -14.74
C LEU A 461 -11.35 -26.10 -13.33
N TRP A 462 -10.13 -25.65 -13.15
CA TRP A 462 -9.63 -25.10 -11.89
C TRP A 462 -9.62 -23.58 -11.96
N LEU A 463 -10.47 -22.97 -11.15
CA LEU A 463 -10.80 -21.54 -11.17
C LEU A 463 -10.34 -20.85 -9.87
N LEU A 464 -10.08 -19.55 -9.93
CA LEU A 464 -9.95 -18.75 -8.73
C LEU A 464 -11.32 -18.55 -8.06
N GLY A 465 -11.48 -19.01 -6.81
CA GLY A 465 -12.69 -18.81 -6.00
C GLY A 465 -12.62 -17.49 -5.25
N GLN A 466 -13.11 -16.39 -5.85
CA GLN A 466 -12.93 -15.05 -5.30
C GLN A 466 -13.94 -14.70 -4.21
N CYS A 467 -15.22 -15.13 -4.38
CA CYS A 467 -16.28 -15.00 -3.38
C CYS A 467 -17.33 -16.08 -3.56
N ASP A 468 -18.11 -16.36 -2.51
CA ASP A 468 -19.11 -17.43 -2.50
C ASP A 468 -20.22 -17.22 -3.55
N ALA A 469 -20.62 -15.96 -3.78
CA ALA A 469 -21.60 -15.64 -4.80
C ALA A 469 -21.11 -16.00 -6.22
N ALA A 470 -19.82 -15.71 -6.55
CA ALA A 470 -19.25 -16.10 -7.84
C ALA A 470 -19.20 -17.62 -7.99
N ILE A 471 -18.77 -18.36 -6.98
CA ILE A 471 -18.74 -19.82 -6.96
C ILE A 471 -20.15 -20.38 -7.20
N THR A 472 -21.15 -19.83 -6.50
CA THR A 472 -22.56 -20.24 -6.61
C THR A 472 -23.10 -19.99 -8.03
N ASN A 473 -22.88 -18.79 -8.58
CA ASN A 473 -23.38 -18.41 -9.90
C ASN A 473 -22.70 -19.21 -11.02
N LEU A 474 -21.36 -19.36 -10.99
CA LEU A 474 -20.63 -20.19 -11.95
C LEU A 474 -21.10 -21.65 -11.91
N SER A 475 -21.29 -22.22 -10.70
CA SER A 475 -21.81 -23.57 -10.53
C SER A 475 -23.25 -23.71 -11.04
N HIS A 476 -24.09 -22.68 -10.89
CA HIS A 476 -25.44 -22.63 -11.42
C HIS A 476 -25.43 -22.66 -12.94
N HIS A 477 -24.64 -21.81 -13.60
CA HIS A 477 -24.55 -21.75 -15.06
C HIS A 477 -23.95 -23.03 -15.66
N ALA A 478 -23.00 -23.69 -14.95
CA ALA A 478 -22.53 -25.00 -15.39
C ALA A 478 -23.64 -26.04 -15.43
N ARG A 479 -24.50 -26.10 -14.38
CA ARG A 479 -25.67 -26.99 -14.38
C ARG A 479 -26.64 -26.71 -15.52
N LEU A 480 -26.93 -25.44 -15.80
CA LEU A 480 -27.80 -25.05 -16.91
C LEU A 480 -27.24 -25.49 -18.26
N ALA A 481 -25.92 -25.53 -18.41
CA ALA A 481 -25.24 -26.02 -19.61
C ALA A 481 -25.07 -27.57 -19.63
N GLY A 482 -25.59 -28.30 -18.64
CA GLY A 482 -25.47 -29.75 -18.58
C GLY A 482 -24.11 -30.26 -18.09
N ILE A 483 -23.29 -29.41 -17.50
CA ILE A 483 -21.98 -29.77 -16.92
C ILE A 483 -22.15 -29.97 -15.41
N ASP A 484 -21.61 -31.09 -14.90
CA ASP A 484 -21.58 -31.35 -13.47
C ASP A 484 -20.72 -30.27 -12.76
N PRO A 485 -21.29 -29.52 -11.81
CA PRO A 485 -20.53 -28.48 -11.07
C PRO A 485 -19.33 -29.03 -10.30
N GLN A 486 -19.27 -30.32 -9.97
CA GLN A 486 -18.10 -30.93 -9.34
C GLN A 486 -16.85 -30.92 -10.25
N ARG A 487 -17.04 -30.70 -11.54
CA ARG A 487 -15.94 -30.48 -12.49
C ARG A 487 -15.38 -29.07 -12.46
N LEU A 488 -15.99 -28.14 -11.70
CA LEU A 488 -15.45 -26.82 -11.38
C LEU A 488 -14.77 -26.93 -10.01
N ILE A 489 -13.47 -26.78 -9.97
CA ILE A 489 -12.69 -26.78 -8.72
C ILE A 489 -12.24 -25.35 -8.46
N PHE A 490 -12.42 -24.86 -7.23
CA PHE A 490 -12.13 -23.48 -6.89
C PHE A 490 -10.89 -23.39 -5.97
N ALA A 491 -9.88 -22.66 -6.44
CA ALA A 491 -8.67 -22.38 -5.70
C ALA A 491 -8.82 -21.15 -4.81
N GLN A 492 -8.19 -21.18 -3.64
CA GLN A 492 -8.02 -19.98 -2.81
C GLN A 492 -6.96 -19.06 -3.41
N PHE A 493 -6.97 -17.79 -2.96
CA PHE A 493 -5.88 -16.88 -3.25
C PHE A 493 -4.55 -17.45 -2.72
N ALA A 494 -3.46 -17.26 -3.46
CA ALA A 494 -2.13 -17.74 -3.09
C ALA A 494 -1.09 -16.65 -3.35
N MET A 495 -0.03 -16.66 -2.55
CA MET A 495 1.12 -15.77 -2.77
C MET A 495 1.79 -16.06 -4.13
N PRO A 496 2.49 -15.10 -4.73
CA PRO A 496 3.03 -15.24 -6.09
C PRO A 496 3.87 -16.51 -6.32
N GLN A 497 4.74 -16.88 -5.38
CA GLN A 497 5.59 -18.07 -5.48
C GLN A 497 4.76 -19.38 -5.40
N GLU A 498 3.77 -19.42 -4.52
CA GLU A 498 2.84 -20.55 -4.40
C GLU A 498 1.96 -20.65 -5.64
N HIS A 499 1.53 -19.50 -6.18
CA HIS A 499 0.77 -19.45 -7.42
C HIS A 499 1.57 -20.00 -8.60
N LEU A 500 2.84 -19.63 -8.77
CA LEU A 500 3.71 -20.20 -9.79
C LEU A 500 3.93 -21.71 -9.61
N ALA A 501 4.02 -22.18 -8.35
CA ALA A 501 4.14 -23.61 -8.06
C ALA A 501 2.89 -24.38 -8.47
N ARG A 502 1.69 -23.90 -8.10
CA ARG A 502 0.42 -24.59 -8.41
C ARG A 502 0.06 -24.54 -9.88
N LEU A 503 0.48 -23.51 -10.63
CA LEU A 503 0.29 -23.44 -12.09
C LEU A 503 0.90 -24.65 -12.80
N LYS A 504 2.02 -25.20 -12.32
CA LYS A 504 2.65 -26.39 -12.91
C LYS A 504 1.77 -27.65 -12.88
N LEU A 505 0.73 -27.69 -12.04
CA LEU A 505 -0.23 -28.80 -11.94
C LEU A 505 -1.27 -28.79 -13.06
N VAL A 506 -1.42 -27.66 -13.78
CA VAL A 506 -2.39 -27.43 -14.84
C VAL A 506 -1.83 -27.97 -16.17
N ASP A 507 -2.68 -28.59 -16.98
CA ASP A 507 -2.28 -29.07 -18.32
C ASP A 507 -2.31 -27.94 -19.35
N ALA A 508 -3.29 -27.02 -19.24
CA ALA A 508 -3.38 -25.81 -20.05
C ALA A 508 -4.25 -24.74 -19.35
N VAL A 509 -3.99 -23.48 -19.62
CA VAL A 509 -4.78 -22.35 -19.12
C VAL A 509 -5.76 -21.87 -20.18
N LEU A 510 -7.02 -21.67 -19.81
CA LEU A 510 -8.04 -21.05 -20.64
C LEU A 510 -8.11 -19.57 -20.35
N ASP A 511 -7.94 -18.75 -21.37
CA ASP A 511 -8.01 -17.30 -21.23
C ASP A 511 -9.43 -16.76 -21.24
N THR A 512 -9.64 -15.56 -20.74
CA THR A 512 -10.87 -14.78 -20.85
C THR A 512 -10.87 -13.99 -22.16
N LEU A 513 -12.03 -13.86 -22.82
CA LEU A 513 -12.11 -13.42 -24.22
C LEU A 513 -12.24 -11.90 -24.41
N ILE A 514 -12.87 -11.20 -23.47
CA ILE A 514 -13.06 -9.74 -23.56
C ILE A 514 -11.88 -9.01 -22.93
N CYS A 515 -11.42 -9.46 -21.76
CA CYS A 515 -10.24 -8.93 -21.11
C CYS A 515 -9.30 -10.08 -20.74
N ASN A 516 -8.28 -10.29 -21.56
CA ASN A 516 -7.32 -11.38 -21.39
C ASN A 516 -6.59 -11.35 -20.02
N GLY A 517 -5.94 -12.43 -19.69
CA GLY A 517 -4.86 -12.45 -18.72
C GLY A 517 -3.68 -11.63 -19.26
N HIS A 518 -3.19 -10.66 -18.49
CA HIS A 518 -1.97 -9.93 -18.81
C HIS A 518 -0.80 -10.57 -18.04
N THR A 519 -0.60 -10.18 -16.79
CA THR A 519 0.36 -10.82 -15.89
C THR A 519 0.01 -12.30 -15.68
N THR A 520 -1.27 -12.66 -15.58
CA THR A 520 -1.73 -14.04 -15.39
C THR A 520 -1.32 -14.96 -16.56
N THR A 521 -1.40 -14.46 -17.80
CA THR A 521 -0.92 -15.19 -18.98
C THR A 521 0.61 -15.35 -18.94
N SER A 522 1.34 -14.28 -18.59
CA SER A 522 2.80 -14.36 -18.42
C SER A 522 3.21 -15.33 -17.31
N ASP A 523 2.48 -15.38 -16.20
CA ASP A 523 2.75 -16.30 -15.09
C ASP A 523 2.60 -17.76 -15.51
N ALA A 524 1.54 -18.08 -16.29
CA ALA A 524 1.33 -19.42 -16.82
C ALA A 524 2.46 -19.83 -17.80
N LEU A 525 2.81 -18.95 -18.74
CA LEU A 525 3.90 -19.20 -19.68
C LEU A 525 5.26 -19.29 -18.99
N TRP A 526 5.50 -18.48 -17.95
CA TRP A 526 6.70 -18.58 -17.12
C TRP A 526 6.77 -19.90 -16.34
N ALA A 527 5.63 -20.40 -15.84
CA ALA A 527 5.52 -21.70 -15.18
C ALA A 527 5.66 -22.90 -16.14
N GLY A 528 5.76 -22.66 -17.46
CA GLY A 528 5.87 -23.70 -18.48
C GLY A 528 4.51 -24.29 -18.88
N VAL A 529 3.42 -23.55 -18.72
CA VAL A 529 2.05 -24.01 -19.01
C VAL A 529 1.52 -23.28 -20.24
N PRO A 530 1.00 -24.01 -21.25
CA PRO A 530 0.39 -23.40 -22.43
C PRO A 530 -0.88 -22.65 -22.07
N VAL A 531 -1.09 -21.48 -22.69
CA VAL A 531 -2.29 -20.66 -22.59
C VAL A 531 -3.03 -20.69 -23.92
N ILE A 532 -4.35 -20.93 -23.90
CA ILE A 532 -5.17 -20.94 -25.08
C ILE A 532 -6.10 -19.72 -25.03
N THR A 533 -6.08 -18.92 -26.09
CA THR A 533 -6.93 -17.74 -26.24
C THR A 533 -7.63 -17.73 -27.60
N SER A 534 -8.52 -16.78 -27.81
CA SER A 534 -9.11 -16.47 -29.10
C SER A 534 -8.80 -15.03 -29.49
N ARG A 535 -8.62 -14.77 -30.79
CA ARG A 535 -8.33 -13.43 -31.30
C ARG A 535 -9.41 -12.42 -30.90
N GLY A 536 -8.99 -11.32 -30.32
CA GLY A 536 -9.86 -10.27 -29.81
C GLY A 536 -10.04 -9.08 -30.75
N LYS A 537 -10.85 -8.07 -30.30
CA LYS A 537 -11.23 -6.92 -31.11
C LYS A 537 -10.71 -5.58 -30.58
N HIS A 538 -10.17 -5.50 -29.38
CA HIS A 538 -9.58 -4.31 -28.78
C HIS A 538 -8.35 -4.67 -27.95
N PHE A 539 -7.64 -3.72 -27.43
CA PHE A 539 -6.35 -3.92 -26.76
C PHE A 539 -6.41 -5.04 -25.70
N CYS A 540 -7.31 -4.94 -24.71
CA CYS A 540 -7.40 -5.90 -23.61
C CYS A 540 -7.65 -7.36 -24.08
N SER A 541 -8.34 -7.56 -25.20
CA SER A 541 -8.69 -8.88 -25.73
C SER A 541 -7.65 -9.43 -26.72
N ARG A 542 -6.57 -8.69 -26.98
CA ARG A 542 -5.46 -9.07 -27.87
C ARG A 542 -4.14 -9.31 -27.13
N VAL A 543 -4.12 -9.11 -25.81
CA VAL A 543 -2.87 -9.21 -25.05
C VAL A 543 -2.29 -10.61 -25.08
N SER A 544 -3.08 -11.65 -24.85
CA SER A 544 -2.58 -13.02 -24.91
C SER A 544 -2.16 -13.43 -26.31
N GLU A 545 -2.76 -12.89 -27.38
CA GLU A 545 -2.27 -13.08 -28.76
C GLU A 545 -0.87 -12.50 -28.93
N SER A 546 -0.62 -11.28 -28.39
CA SER A 546 0.70 -10.66 -28.41
C SER A 546 1.75 -11.54 -27.69
N LEU A 547 1.43 -11.97 -26.45
CA LEU A 547 2.35 -12.77 -25.63
C LEU A 547 2.66 -14.14 -26.27
N LEU A 548 1.63 -14.81 -26.83
CA LEU A 548 1.79 -16.10 -27.50
C LEU A 548 2.62 -16.00 -28.78
N ASN A 549 2.49 -14.91 -29.53
CA ASN A 549 3.37 -14.69 -30.67
C ASN A 549 4.82 -14.39 -30.23
N ALA A 550 5.00 -13.63 -29.16
CA ALA A 550 6.34 -13.32 -28.63
C ALA A 550 7.07 -14.54 -28.04
N ILE A 551 6.34 -15.58 -27.59
CA ILE A 551 6.91 -16.87 -27.16
C ILE A 551 6.90 -17.93 -28.27
N GLU A 552 6.56 -17.55 -29.51
CA GLU A 552 6.52 -18.43 -30.70
C GLU A 552 5.55 -19.61 -30.58
N LEU A 553 4.35 -19.33 -30.04
CA LEU A 553 3.25 -20.27 -29.91
C LEU A 553 1.95 -19.76 -30.57
N PRO A 554 1.98 -19.23 -31.80
CA PRO A 554 0.79 -18.66 -32.46
C PRO A 554 -0.31 -19.71 -32.69
N GLU A 555 0.01 -21.02 -32.71
CA GLU A 555 -0.94 -22.11 -32.84
C GLU A 555 -1.91 -22.25 -31.66
N LEU A 556 -1.69 -21.54 -30.55
CA LEU A 556 -2.57 -21.50 -29.39
C LEU A 556 -3.54 -20.31 -29.41
N VAL A 557 -3.49 -19.50 -30.46
CA VAL A 557 -4.44 -18.41 -30.73
C VAL A 557 -5.50 -18.89 -31.69
N GLY A 558 -6.68 -19.22 -31.17
CA GLY A 558 -7.83 -19.56 -31.99
C GLY A 558 -8.29 -18.38 -32.87
N ALA A 559 -8.62 -18.64 -34.13
CA ALA A 559 -9.17 -17.63 -35.02
C ALA A 559 -10.52 -17.10 -34.52
N ASP A 560 -11.25 -17.96 -33.82
CA ASP A 560 -12.53 -17.70 -33.17
C ASP A 560 -12.72 -18.64 -31.95
N GLN A 561 -13.89 -18.58 -31.33
CA GLN A 561 -14.25 -19.41 -30.17
C GLN A 561 -14.34 -20.90 -30.51
N ASP A 562 -14.76 -21.26 -31.71
CA ASP A 562 -14.86 -22.66 -32.14
C ASP A 562 -13.47 -23.26 -32.34
N ASP A 563 -12.56 -22.47 -32.87
CA ASP A 563 -11.14 -22.84 -33.00
C ASP A 563 -10.46 -23.01 -31.63
N MET A 564 -10.75 -22.14 -30.69
CA MET A 564 -10.26 -22.27 -29.30
C MET A 564 -10.71 -23.61 -28.69
N VAL A 565 -12.00 -23.96 -28.83
CA VAL A 565 -12.51 -25.27 -28.36
C VAL A 565 -11.82 -26.44 -29.07
N ARG A 566 -11.55 -26.34 -30.37
CA ARG A 566 -10.86 -27.38 -31.14
C ARG A 566 -9.42 -27.59 -30.65
N ILE A 567 -8.69 -26.49 -30.34
CA ILE A 567 -7.33 -26.56 -29.76
C ILE A 567 -7.39 -27.27 -28.41
N CYS A 568 -8.31 -26.89 -27.54
CA CYS A 568 -8.48 -27.48 -26.20
C CYS A 568 -8.85 -28.98 -26.31
N LYS A 569 -9.72 -29.34 -27.23
CA LYS A 569 -10.10 -30.75 -27.48
C LYS A 569 -8.89 -31.59 -27.86
N ARG A 570 -7.98 -31.05 -28.70
CA ARG A 570 -6.74 -31.74 -29.08
C ARG A 570 -5.84 -31.93 -27.86
N ILE A 571 -5.66 -30.89 -27.04
CA ILE A 571 -4.85 -30.96 -25.82
C ILE A 571 -5.43 -31.99 -24.83
N GLY A 572 -6.74 -32.05 -24.70
CA GLY A 572 -7.41 -33.01 -23.83
C GLY A 572 -7.31 -34.45 -24.32
N GLY A 573 -7.44 -34.67 -25.64
CA GLY A 573 -7.51 -36.01 -26.23
C GLY A 573 -6.18 -36.63 -26.65
N ASP A 574 -5.13 -35.83 -26.83
CA ASP A 574 -3.83 -36.26 -27.35
C ASP A 574 -2.73 -35.96 -26.31
N VAL A 575 -2.33 -37.04 -25.59
CA VAL A 575 -1.31 -36.94 -24.52
C VAL A 575 0.06 -36.54 -25.05
N ASP A 576 0.47 -37.09 -26.19
CA ASP A 576 1.77 -36.82 -26.80
C ASP A 576 1.86 -35.38 -27.27
N TYR A 577 0.79 -34.88 -27.88
CA TYR A 577 0.69 -33.47 -28.28
C TYR A 577 0.73 -32.54 -27.05
N ARG A 578 0.00 -32.87 -25.97
CA ARG A 578 0.00 -32.08 -24.73
C ARG A 578 1.40 -32.02 -24.09
N MET A 579 2.11 -33.15 -24.04
CA MET A 579 3.46 -33.19 -23.52
C MET A 579 4.44 -32.40 -24.39
N ALA A 580 4.43 -32.63 -25.70
CA ALA A 580 5.27 -31.90 -26.65
C ALA A 580 5.02 -30.38 -26.59
N LEU A 581 3.78 -29.96 -26.38
CA LEU A 581 3.43 -28.55 -26.22
C LEU A 581 4.03 -27.95 -24.94
N ARG A 582 3.96 -28.65 -23.81
CA ARG A 582 4.59 -28.21 -22.56
C ARG A 582 6.11 -28.11 -22.69
N ASP A 583 6.75 -29.09 -23.34
CA ASP A 583 8.17 -29.07 -23.61
C ASP A 583 8.56 -27.88 -24.50
N LYS A 584 7.74 -27.57 -25.51
CA LYS A 584 7.91 -26.40 -26.37
C LYS A 584 7.80 -25.08 -25.55
N VAL A 585 6.78 -24.93 -24.68
CA VAL A 585 6.67 -23.75 -23.79
C VAL A 585 7.90 -23.60 -22.90
N ALA A 586 8.36 -24.70 -22.28
CA ALA A 586 9.51 -24.71 -21.39
C ALA A 586 10.82 -24.34 -22.12
N ALA A 587 11.02 -24.82 -23.35
CA ALA A 587 12.17 -24.45 -24.18
C ALA A 587 12.09 -22.98 -24.64
N ASN A 588 10.95 -22.56 -25.17
CA ASN A 588 10.75 -21.22 -25.73
C ASN A 588 10.86 -20.13 -24.67
N ARG A 589 10.44 -20.40 -23.43
CA ARG A 589 10.54 -19.48 -22.30
C ARG A 589 11.93 -18.83 -22.13
N LEU A 590 13.00 -19.56 -22.45
CA LEU A 590 14.37 -19.11 -22.25
C LEU A 590 15.06 -18.64 -23.54
N THR A 591 14.46 -18.89 -24.70
CA THR A 591 15.10 -18.71 -26.01
C THR A 591 14.38 -17.71 -26.91
N THR A 592 13.13 -17.38 -26.63
CA THR A 592 12.31 -16.47 -27.43
C THR A 592 12.21 -15.07 -26.82
N PRO A 593 11.75 -14.05 -27.55
CA PRO A 593 11.73 -12.66 -27.10
C PRO A 593 10.92 -12.37 -25.83
N LEU A 594 9.88 -13.16 -25.53
CA LEU A 594 8.91 -12.83 -24.47
C LEU A 594 9.55 -12.58 -23.10
N PHE A 595 10.51 -13.41 -22.70
CA PHE A 595 11.21 -13.31 -21.42
C PHE A 595 12.67 -12.86 -21.56
N ASP A 596 13.05 -12.37 -22.73
CA ASP A 596 14.35 -11.74 -22.94
C ASP A 596 14.30 -10.28 -22.50
N THR A 597 14.41 -10.07 -21.19
CA THR A 597 14.34 -8.75 -20.56
C THR A 597 15.34 -7.76 -21.15
N LEU A 598 16.54 -8.21 -21.46
CA LEU A 598 17.60 -7.32 -21.99
C LEU A 598 17.30 -6.88 -23.42
N ARG A 599 16.87 -7.79 -24.29
CA ARG A 599 16.40 -7.46 -25.66
C ARG A 599 15.21 -6.53 -25.63
N PHE A 600 14.24 -6.81 -24.75
CA PHE A 600 13.09 -5.93 -24.56
C PHE A 600 13.55 -4.52 -24.17
N THR A 601 14.45 -4.40 -23.17
CA THR A 601 14.96 -3.11 -22.70
C THR A 601 15.65 -2.33 -23.81
N ARG A 602 16.47 -2.96 -24.66
CA ARG A 602 17.12 -2.30 -25.79
C ARG A 602 16.12 -1.83 -26.84
N ASN A 603 15.09 -2.62 -27.14
CA ASN A 603 14.00 -2.20 -28.02
C ASN A 603 13.22 -1.02 -27.42
N PHE A 604 12.96 -1.04 -26.12
CA PHE A 604 12.29 0.06 -25.40
C PHE A 604 13.14 1.35 -25.39
N GLU A 605 14.43 1.23 -25.22
CA GLU A 605 15.38 2.35 -25.32
C GLU A 605 15.42 2.93 -26.73
N THR A 606 15.38 2.10 -27.75
CA THR A 606 15.27 2.54 -29.15
C THR A 606 13.94 3.31 -29.35
N ALA A 607 12.84 2.82 -28.77
CA ALA A 607 11.57 3.55 -28.79
C ALA A 607 11.69 4.95 -28.17
N ILE A 608 12.35 5.06 -27.00
CA ILE A 608 12.59 6.36 -26.35
C ILE A 608 13.38 7.30 -27.28
N GLU A 609 14.45 6.81 -27.91
CA GLU A 609 15.26 7.60 -28.84
C GLU A 609 14.46 8.05 -30.08
N MET A 610 13.65 7.17 -30.65
CA MET A 610 12.82 7.50 -31.82
C MET A 610 11.74 8.55 -31.46
N MET A 611 11.04 8.40 -30.32
CA MET A 611 10.06 9.38 -29.85
C MET A 611 10.72 10.75 -29.59
N THR A 612 11.86 10.78 -28.90
CA THR A 612 12.59 12.02 -28.62
C THR A 612 13.12 12.65 -29.90
N GLN A 613 13.58 11.85 -30.88
CA GLN A 613 14.04 12.35 -32.17
C GLN A 613 12.89 12.96 -33.01
N GLN A 614 11.72 12.30 -33.08
CA GLN A 614 10.55 12.87 -33.75
C GLN A 614 10.12 14.20 -33.13
N HIS A 615 10.12 14.26 -31.82
CA HIS A 615 9.79 15.51 -31.10
C HIS A 615 10.78 16.64 -31.43
N ARG A 616 12.09 16.36 -31.47
CA ARG A 616 13.14 17.34 -31.83
C ARG A 616 12.97 17.94 -33.22
N ILE A 617 12.55 17.13 -34.20
CA ILE A 617 12.33 17.59 -35.58
C ILE A 617 10.90 18.11 -35.78
N GLY A 618 10.10 18.24 -34.72
CA GLY A 618 8.76 18.83 -34.75
C GLY A 618 7.67 17.91 -35.32
N VAL A 619 7.95 16.63 -35.50
CA VAL A 619 6.95 15.64 -35.95
C VAL A 619 6.07 15.26 -34.78
N LYS A 620 4.76 15.35 -34.96
CA LYS A 620 3.75 15.00 -33.92
C LYS A 620 2.70 14.06 -34.50
N GLY A 621 2.25 13.12 -33.69
CA GLY A 621 1.14 12.23 -34.00
C GLY A 621 1.43 11.16 -35.04
N GLU A 622 2.68 10.95 -35.43
CA GLU A 622 3.08 9.84 -36.32
C GLU A 622 3.37 8.58 -35.51
N HIS A 623 2.85 7.45 -35.98
CA HIS A 623 3.13 6.15 -35.39
C HIS A 623 4.58 5.76 -35.60
N ILE A 624 5.14 5.05 -34.63
CA ILE A 624 6.51 4.51 -34.64
C ILE A 624 6.43 3.00 -34.58
N ASP A 625 7.04 2.34 -35.57
CA ASP A 625 7.33 0.92 -35.52
C ASP A 625 8.81 0.74 -35.17
N VAL A 626 9.07 0.22 -33.96
CA VAL A 626 10.42 0.07 -33.44
C VAL A 626 11.08 -1.15 -34.08
N PRO A 627 12.27 -1.02 -34.68
CA PRO A 627 13.00 -2.17 -35.20
C PRO A 627 13.52 -3.05 -34.05
N ASP A 628 13.57 -4.37 -34.29
CA ASP A 628 14.13 -5.29 -33.32
C ASP A 628 15.67 -5.21 -33.31
N CYS A 629 16.25 -5.07 -32.13
CA CYS A 629 17.71 -5.06 -31.95
C CYS A 629 18.35 -6.45 -32.04
N GLY A 630 17.56 -7.52 -32.08
CA GLY A 630 18.02 -8.91 -32.00
C GLY A 630 18.46 -9.32 -30.59
N PRO A 631 18.92 -10.56 -30.41
CA PRO A 631 19.46 -11.06 -29.16
C PRO A 631 20.63 -10.20 -28.67
N VAL A 632 20.63 -9.86 -27.39
CA VAL A 632 21.65 -9.01 -26.76
C VAL A 632 22.42 -9.85 -25.75
N GLU A 633 23.75 -9.92 -25.92
CA GLU A 633 24.60 -10.49 -24.88
C GLU A 633 24.68 -9.54 -23.69
N PRO A 634 24.48 -10.03 -22.44
CA PRO A 634 24.68 -9.20 -21.26
C PRO A 634 26.14 -8.68 -21.27
N LYS A 635 26.31 -7.37 -21.19
CA LYS A 635 27.63 -6.79 -20.87
C LYS A 635 28.12 -7.48 -19.59
N PRO A 636 29.40 -7.92 -19.50
CA PRO A 636 29.90 -8.41 -18.22
C PRO A 636 29.58 -7.37 -17.15
N VAL A 637 28.96 -7.82 -16.07
CA VAL A 637 28.68 -6.96 -14.91
C VAL A 637 30.05 -6.53 -14.40
N VAL A 638 30.47 -5.34 -14.76
CA VAL A 638 31.45 -4.61 -13.97
C VAL A 638 30.68 -4.28 -12.71
N GLU A 639 30.94 -5.00 -11.62
CA GLU A 639 30.43 -4.60 -10.31
C GLU A 639 30.71 -3.10 -10.18
N PRO A 640 29.70 -2.25 -9.94
CA PRO A 640 29.97 -0.84 -9.73
C PRO A 640 31.01 -0.78 -8.63
N ALA A 641 32.11 -0.08 -8.89
CA ALA A 641 33.11 0.17 -7.88
C ALA A 641 32.32 0.69 -6.66
N VAL A 642 32.32 -0.08 -5.59
CA VAL A 642 31.65 0.28 -4.33
C VAL A 642 32.18 1.65 -3.99
N ASP A 643 31.32 2.64 -3.94
CA ASP A 643 31.70 3.98 -3.54
C ASP A 643 32.18 3.88 -2.09
N THR A 644 33.51 3.84 -1.94
CA THR A 644 34.16 3.67 -0.64
C THR A 644 33.94 4.85 0.29
N SER A 645 33.29 5.93 -0.15
CA SER A 645 32.96 7.08 0.69
C SER A 645 31.85 6.79 1.70
N THR A 646 30.90 5.89 1.38
CA THR A 646 29.83 5.45 2.32
C THR A 646 30.28 4.34 3.26
N LEU A 647 31.33 3.57 2.94
CA LEU A 647 31.92 2.54 3.82
C LEU A 647 32.55 3.11 5.10
N ALA A 648 32.81 4.41 5.16
CA ALA A 648 33.32 5.08 6.37
C ALA A 648 32.23 5.30 7.44
N LEU A 649 30.94 5.19 7.11
CA LEU A 649 29.83 5.44 8.03
C LEU A 649 29.28 4.18 8.68
N GLN A 650 29.47 3.00 8.08
CA GLN A 650 28.93 1.72 8.56
C GLN A 650 29.98 0.62 8.52
N GLU A 651 29.88 -0.33 9.44
CA GLU A 651 30.68 -1.56 9.47
C GLU A 651 29.78 -2.80 9.36
N PRO A 652 30.15 -3.82 8.56
CA PRO A 652 29.36 -5.03 8.45
C PRO A 652 29.61 -5.97 9.63
N TYR A 653 28.57 -6.67 10.08
CA TYR A 653 28.72 -7.83 10.95
C TYR A 653 29.36 -8.99 10.16
N SER A 654 30.43 -9.55 10.70
CA SER A 654 31.08 -10.76 10.12
C SER A 654 30.30 -12.04 10.39
N ALA A 655 29.47 -12.06 11.45
CA ALA A 655 28.65 -13.16 11.90
C ALA A 655 27.50 -12.62 12.76
N CYS A 656 26.58 -13.51 13.18
CA CYS A 656 25.49 -13.12 14.09
C CYS A 656 26.04 -12.51 15.40
N PRO A 657 25.63 -11.28 15.76
CA PRO A 657 26.18 -10.58 16.95
C PRO A 657 25.80 -11.22 18.28
N LEU A 658 24.96 -12.26 18.31
CA LEU A 658 24.56 -12.95 19.54
C LEU A 658 25.13 -14.35 19.70
N CYS A 659 25.44 -15.06 18.61
CA CYS A 659 25.90 -16.46 18.69
C CYS A 659 27.04 -16.81 17.72
N GLU A 660 27.59 -15.82 17.01
CA GLU A 660 28.65 -15.96 16.04
C GLU A 660 28.35 -16.94 14.86
N GLY A 661 27.11 -17.41 14.74
CA GLY A 661 26.63 -18.22 13.61
C GLY A 661 26.54 -17.44 12.31
N ALA A 662 26.65 -18.13 11.18
CA ALA A 662 26.38 -17.50 9.89
C ALA A 662 24.92 -17.03 9.80
N SER A 663 24.73 -15.83 9.23
CA SER A 663 23.38 -15.26 9.02
C SER A 663 23.09 -15.20 7.52
N GLU A 664 21.82 -15.33 7.17
CA GLU A 664 21.30 -15.22 5.81
C GLU A 664 20.45 -13.95 5.67
N THR A 665 20.36 -13.41 4.46
CA THR A 665 19.54 -12.22 4.20
C THR A 665 18.07 -12.57 4.39
N LEU A 666 17.41 -11.84 5.30
CA LEU A 666 15.97 -11.93 5.53
C LEU A 666 15.20 -11.04 4.55
N GLY A 667 15.70 -9.83 4.30
CA GLY A 667 15.06 -8.86 3.42
C GLY A 667 15.71 -7.49 3.52
N PHE A 668 15.10 -6.51 2.84
CA PHE A 668 15.57 -5.14 2.80
C PHE A 668 14.43 -4.18 3.15
N ALA A 669 14.75 -3.12 3.87
CA ALA A 669 13.81 -2.06 4.21
C ALA A 669 14.32 -0.71 3.70
N ASN A 670 13.42 0.06 3.07
CA ASN A 670 13.73 1.42 2.62
C ASN A 670 13.52 2.39 3.78
N CYS A 671 14.59 3.02 4.24
CA CYS A 671 14.57 3.98 5.34
C CYS A 671 14.46 5.45 4.91
N THR A 672 14.26 5.74 3.61
CA THR A 672 14.16 7.14 3.13
C THR A 672 12.94 7.91 3.66
N ALA A 673 11.92 7.21 4.15
CA ALA A 673 10.78 7.80 4.83
C ALA A 673 11.03 8.06 6.33
N HIS A 674 12.13 7.57 6.89
CA HIS A 674 12.46 7.77 8.29
C HIS A 674 12.84 9.23 8.56
N PRO A 675 12.35 9.86 9.65
CA PRO A 675 12.59 11.28 9.93
C PRO A 675 14.08 11.68 10.04
N LEU A 676 14.95 10.74 10.39
CA LEU A 676 16.40 10.96 10.50
C LEU A 676 17.14 10.72 9.20
N TRP A 677 16.49 10.16 8.19
CA TRP A 677 17.16 9.90 6.93
C TRP A 677 17.40 11.19 6.13
N HIS A 678 18.58 11.33 5.59
CA HIS A 678 18.99 12.38 4.64
C HIS A 678 20.23 11.90 3.89
N GLU A 679 20.52 12.48 2.75
CA GLU A 679 21.79 12.23 2.06
C GLU A 679 22.99 12.74 2.88
N PRO A 680 24.09 11.96 3.03
CA PRO A 680 24.49 10.78 2.25
C PRO A 680 24.19 9.43 2.93
N LEU A 681 23.21 9.33 3.83
CA LEU A 681 22.90 8.06 4.50
C LEU A 681 22.37 7.03 3.49
N PRO A 682 22.71 5.72 3.64
CA PRO A 682 22.15 4.65 2.81
C PRO A 682 20.63 4.67 2.83
N PRO A 683 19.96 4.53 1.68
CA PRO A 683 18.51 4.55 1.61
C PRO A 683 17.84 3.26 2.09
N THR A 684 18.63 2.21 2.39
CA THR A 684 18.11 0.87 2.72
C THR A 684 18.87 0.23 3.86
N ILE A 685 18.14 -0.56 4.64
CA ILE A 685 18.68 -1.46 5.67
C ILE A 685 18.50 -2.89 5.17
N GLU A 686 19.59 -3.66 5.10
CA GLU A 686 19.54 -5.10 4.88
C GLU A 686 19.40 -5.80 6.23
N TRP A 687 18.29 -6.54 6.38
CA TRP A 687 18.03 -7.36 7.55
C TRP A 687 18.48 -8.79 7.35
N MET A 688 19.15 -9.33 8.35
CA MET A 688 19.70 -10.68 8.38
C MET A 688 18.96 -11.54 9.40
N ARG A 689 18.88 -12.84 9.15
CA ARG A 689 18.39 -13.82 10.12
C ARG A 689 19.46 -14.87 10.36
N CYS A 690 19.74 -15.17 11.61
CA CYS A 690 20.62 -16.27 11.98
C CYS A 690 19.83 -17.59 12.10
N PRO A 691 20.05 -18.61 11.25
CA PRO A 691 19.34 -19.88 11.35
C PRO A 691 19.64 -20.64 12.66
N ALA A 692 20.86 -20.47 13.22
CA ALA A 692 21.29 -21.17 14.42
C ALA A 692 20.56 -20.69 15.69
N CYS A 693 20.26 -19.39 15.81
CA CYS A 693 19.63 -18.83 17.01
C CYS A 693 18.33 -18.07 16.76
N GLY A 694 17.89 -17.92 15.50
CA GLY A 694 16.67 -17.22 15.12
C GLY A 694 16.71 -15.70 15.26
N HIS A 695 17.86 -15.12 15.65
CA HIS A 695 17.98 -13.67 15.82
C HIS A 695 17.91 -12.93 14.51
N VAL A 696 17.24 -11.77 14.52
CA VAL A 696 17.12 -10.85 13.38
C VAL A 696 17.97 -9.61 13.68
N HIS A 697 18.88 -9.27 12.77
CA HIS A 697 19.75 -8.11 12.91
C HIS A 697 20.00 -7.45 11.56
N SER A 698 20.42 -6.17 11.56
CA SER A 698 20.89 -5.49 10.35
C SER A 698 22.22 -6.09 9.87
N ARG A 699 22.51 -5.96 8.56
CA ARG A 699 23.81 -6.39 8.02
C ARG A 699 24.96 -5.52 8.50
N HIS A 700 24.68 -4.23 8.74
CA HIS A 700 25.67 -3.23 9.12
C HIS A 700 25.25 -2.50 10.38
N TYR A 701 26.21 -1.96 11.11
CA TYR A 701 25.99 -1.00 12.20
C TYR A 701 26.77 0.28 11.94
N TRP A 702 26.32 1.38 12.53
CA TRP A 702 26.95 2.68 12.34
C TRP A 702 28.26 2.82 13.13
N THR A 703 29.28 3.39 12.49
CA THR A 703 30.46 3.89 13.18
C THR A 703 30.09 5.14 14.01
N GLU A 704 31.00 5.63 14.87
CA GLU A 704 30.75 6.88 15.59
C GLU A 704 30.49 8.06 14.63
N ALA A 705 31.22 8.12 13.54
CA ALA A 705 31.00 9.11 12.47
C ALA A 705 29.64 8.92 11.79
N GLY A 706 29.23 7.69 11.57
CA GLY A 706 27.93 7.35 11.01
C GLY A 706 26.77 7.74 11.92
N LEU A 707 26.88 7.47 13.23
CA LEU A 707 25.87 7.91 14.20
C LEU A 707 25.79 9.44 14.31
N ALA A 708 26.90 10.14 14.26
CA ALA A 708 26.93 11.60 14.24
C ALA A 708 26.19 12.14 12.98
N GLU A 709 26.35 11.45 11.85
CA GLU A 709 25.63 11.79 10.62
C GLU A 709 24.14 11.51 10.74
N VAL A 710 23.72 10.34 11.21
CA VAL A 710 22.30 9.99 11.43
C VAL A 710 21.60 11.04 12.30
N PHE A 711 22.24 11.48 13.35
CA PHE A 711 21.66 12.45 14.29
C PHE A 711 21.93 13.92 13.94
N ARG A 712 22.58 14.24 12.81
CA ARG A 712 22.89 15.63 12.40
C ARG A 712 21.67 16.55 12.43
N ASN A 713 20.51 16.09 12.02
CA ASN A 713 19.27 16.87 11.90
C ASN A 713 18.22 16.53 12.99
N ALA A 714 18.55 15.70 13.97
CA ALA A 714 17.57 15.19 14.94
C ALA A 714 17.01 16.23 15.93
N ASN A 715 17.59 17.43 16.01
CA ASN A 715 17.46 18.27 17.19
C ASN A 715 16.46 19.43 17.13
N ALA A 716 15.86 19.76 15.99
CA ALA A 716 15.13 21.02 15.90
C ALA A 716 13.66 20.97 16.40
N SER A 717 13.03 19.79 16.41
CA SER A 717 11.58 19.68 16.67
C SER A 717 11.19 19.06 18.03
N GLN A 718 12.10 18.35 18.69
CA GLN A 718 11.81 17.67 19.96
C GLN A 718 12.04 18.52 21.22
N LEU A 719 12.74 19.64 21.13
CA LEU A 719 13.22 20.41 22.28
C LEU A 719 12.26 21.54 22.77
N ALA A 720 11.20 21.85 22.05
CA ALA A 720 10.28 22.95 22.38
C ALA A 720 8.98 22.48 23.02
N GLN A 721 9.03 21.77 24.15
CA GLN A 721 7.82 21.26 24.80
C GLN A 721 7.51 21.98 26.11
N SER A 722 6.19 22.19 26.37
CA SER A 722 5.68 22.92 27.55
C SER A 722 5.92 22.18 28.86
N SER A 723 5.91 22.89 30.00
CA SER A 723 6.08 22.32 31.36
C SER A 723 5.11 21.17 31.67
N GLY A 724 3.87 21.20 31.15
CA GLY A 724 2.89 20.12 31.33
C GLY A 724 3.22 18.81 30.61
N TYR A 725 4.12 18.84 29.63
CA TYR A 725 4.56 17.63 28.93
C TYR A 725 5.36 16.69 29.82
N HIS A 726 6.28 17.22 30.64
CA HIS A 726 7.09 16.41 31.55
C HIS A 726 6.22 15.72 32.62
N ASP A 727 5.22 16.41 33.17
CA ASP A 727 4.33 15.80 34.17
C ASP A 727 3.51 14.64 33.60
N THR A 728 3.00 14.78 32.38
CA THR A 728 2.29 13.69 31.71
C THR A 728 3.22 12.49 31.44
N LYS A 729 4.44 12.74 31.01
CA LYS A 729 5.43 11.69 30.76
C LYS A 729 5.85 10.98 32.04
N ARG A 730 6.06 11.70 33.13
CA ARG A 730 6.38 11.14 34.46
C ARG A 730 5.28 10.18 34.93
N ALA A 731 4.02 10.55 34.77
CA ALA A 731 2.89 9.67 35.10
C ALA A 731 2.88 8.36 34.31
N ILE A 732 3.37 8.37 33.05
CA ILE A 732 3.49 7.17 32.22
C ILE A 732 4.55 6.19 32.78
N TRP A 733 5.63 6.70 33.40
CA TRP A 733 6.70 5.88 33.95
C TRP A 733 6.45 5.36 35.34
N ALA A 734 5.51 5.95 36.08
CA ALA A 734 5.20 5.58 37.46
C ALA A 734 4.90 4.06 37.65
N PRO A 735 4.11 3.38 36.80
CA PRO A 735 3.87 1.95 36.94
C PRO A 735 5.12 1.08 36.81
N LEU A 736 6.09 1.50 35.98
CA LEU A 736 7.37 0.81 35.84
C LEU A 736 8.19 0.96 37.15
N VAL A 737 8.26 2.19 37.68
CA VAL A 737 9.00 2.47 38.94
C VAL A 737 8.36 1.73 40.12
N ASP A 738 7.01 1.72 40.22
CA ASP A 738 6.28 0.94 41.25
C ASP A 738 6.67 -0.54 41.21
N LYS A 739 6.77 -1.11 40.02
CA LYS A 739 7.16 -2.50 39.84
C LYS A 739 8.59 -2.78 40.30
N VAL A 740 9.53 -1.89 39.95
CA VAL A 740 10.93 -1.96 40.41
C VAL A 740 11.02 -1.84 41.93
N VAL A 741 10.29 -0.91 42.53
CA VAL A 741 10.19 -0.77 43.99
C VAL A 741 9.71 -2.09 44.63
N GLY A 742 8.69 -2.71 44.03
CA GLY A 742 8.21 -4.04 44.50
C GLY A 742 9.29 -5.11 44.46
N LEU A 743 10.08 -5.17 43.40
CA LEU A 743 11.18 -6.13 43.22
C LEU A 743 12.35 -5.89 44.22
N LEU A 744 12.54 -4.66 44.62
CA LEU A 744 13.57 -4.29 45.66
C LEU A 744 13.08 -4.49 47.10
N GLY A 745 11.86 -5.00 47.32
CA GLY A 745 11.28 -5.27 48.65
C GLY A 745 10.30 -4.25 49.17
N GLY A 746 9.81 -3.38 48.29
CA GLY A 746 8.74 -2.41 48.59
C GLY A 746 9.26 -1.02 48.99
N TYR A 747 8.35 -0.05 49.14
CA TYR A 747 8.68 1.35 49.45
C TYR A 747 9.54 1.53 50.69
N GLN A 748 9.32 0.74 51.71
CA GLN A 748 10.11 0.79 52.95
C GLN A 748 11.58 0.44 52.73
N ALA A 749 11.85 -0.49 51.83
CA ALA A 749 13.17 -0.89 51.43
C ALA A 749 13.93 0.18 50.61
N VAL A 750 13.18 1.05 49.91
CA VAL A 750 13.75 2.16 49.12
C VAL A 750 13.97 3.41 50.01
N VAL A 751 12.98 3.82 50.80
CA VAL A 751 12.97 5.10 51.51
C VAL A 751 13.73 5.06 52.84
N ASN A 752 13.83 3.89 53.52
CA ASN A 752 14.46 3.77 54.82
C ASN A 752 15.96 3.40 54.79
N GLN A 753 16.60 3.41 53.63
CA GLN A 753 18.05 3.15 53.54
C GLN A 753 18.86 4.36 53.99
N ALA A 754 20.01 4.10 54.59
CA ALA A 754 20.93 5.16 55.05
C ALA A 754 21.45 6.04 53.88
N SER A 755 21.45 5.50 52.68
CA SER A 755 21.69 6.22 51.43
C SER A 755 20.64 5.74 50.41
N PRO A 756 20.07 6.65 49.59
CA PRO A 756 19.11 6.27 48.53
C PRO A 756 19.69 5.24 47.57
N PRO A 757 18.90 4.21 47.15
CA PRO A 757 19.36 3.27 46.12
C PRO A 757 19.61 3.98 44.80
N VAL A 758 20.64 3.54 44.07
CA VAL A 758 21.15 4.21 42.88
C VAL A 758 20.48 3.64 41.62
N TRP A 759 19.84 4.52 40.83
CA TRP A 759 19.24 4.18 39.54
C TRP A 759 19.99 4.86 38.40
N LEU A 760 20.44 4.08 37.42
CA LEU A 760 20.98 4.59 36.16
C LEU A 760 19.99 4.30 35.03
N ASP A 761 19.59 5.35 34.29
CA ASP A 761 18.81 5.25 33.07
C ASP A 761 19.72 5.51 31.87
N VAL A 762 19.99 4.44 31.09
CA VAL A 762 20.86 4.48 29.89
C VAL A 762 19.99 4.85 28.68
N GLY A 763 20.43 5.86 27.90
CA GLY A 763 19.66 6.45 26.82
C GLY A 763 18.45 7.23 27.35
N CYS A 764 18.67 8.07 28.37
CA CYS A 764 17.62 8.66 29.20
C CYS A 764 16.68 9.64 28.47
N GLY A 765 16.92 9.95 27.20
CA GLY A 765 16.06 10.80 26.38
C GLY A 765 15.66 12.12 27.06
N ASP A 766 14.36 12.36 27.19
CA ASP A 766 13.83 13.59 27.85
C ASP A 766 13.98 13.62 29.39
N GLY A 767 14.53 12.56 30.00
CA GLY A 767 14.78 12.44 31.44
C GLY A 767 13.54 12.15 32.28
N ALA A 768 12.37 11.90 31.67
CA ALA A 768 11.13 11.72 32.42
C ALA A 768 11.19 10.51 33.38
N LEU A 769 11.88 9.41 32.99
CA LEU A 769 12.10 8.27 33.88
C LEU A 769 13.06 8.61 35.04
N VAL A 770 14.13 9.34 34.77
CA VAL A 770 15.07 9.84 35.80
C VAL A 770 14.33 10.70 36.85
N MET A 771 13.49 11.62 36.38
CA MET A 771 12.67 12.47 37.26
C MET A 771 11.69 11.63 38.08
N THR A 772 11.01 10.67 37.45
CA THR A 772 10.05 9.81 38.16
C THR A 772 10.76 8.95 39.20
N ALA A 773 11.90 8.33 38.88
CA ALA A 773 12.65 7.54 39.84
C ALA A 773 13.15 8.42 41.04
N GLY A 774 13.56 9.67 40.78
CA GLY A 774 13.87 10.63 41.79
C GLY A 774 12.71 10.94 42.74
N ASP A 775 11.48 11.12 42.21
CA ASP A 775 10.27 11.31 43.03
C ASP A 775 9.96 10.14 43.95
N TYR A 776 10.35 8.93 43.55
CA TYR A 776 10.18 7.70 44.34
C TYR A 776 11.31 7.49 45.37
N GLY A 777 12.28 8.40 45.44
CA GLY A 777 13.33 8.37 46.44
C GLY A 777 14.62 7.69 46.00
N PHE A 778 14.80 7.42 44.71
CA PHE A 778 16.07 6.94 44.18
C PHE A 778 17.09 8.06 43.97
N SER A 779 18.38 7.77 44.12
CA SER A 779 19.46 8.59 43.60
C SER A 779 19.55 8.28 42.08
N ALA A 780 18.71 8.96 41.29
CA ALA A 780 18.57 8.69 39.87
C ALA A 780 19.52 9.54 39.02
N MET A 781 20.10 8.93 38.00
CA MET A 781 21.00 9.59 37.05
C MET A 781 20.66 9.12 35.61
N GLY A 782 20.63 10.06 34.66
CA GLY A 782 20.52 9.77 33.24
C GLY A 782 21.88 9.66 32.58
N LEU A 783 21.99 8.80 31.57
CA LEU A 783 23.14 8.68 30.68
C LEU A 783 22.66 8.78 29.25
N ASP A 784 23.21 9.73 28.48
CA ASP A 784 22.89 9.87 27.05
C ASP A 784 24.14 10.29 26.28
N ALA A 785 24.23 9.89 25.01
CA ALA A 785 25.35 10.29 24.15
C ALA A 785 25.22 11.74 23.65
N ARG A 786 23.99 12.30 23.64
CA ARG A 786 23.65 13.62 23.09
C ARG A 786 23.83 14.72 24.14
N ALA A 787 24.73 15.67 23.86
CA ALA A 787 25.03 16.77 24.76
C ALA A 787 23.81 17.66 25.09
N GLU A 788 22.93 17.90 24.10
CA GLU A 788 21.76 18.75 24.27
C GLU A 788 20.73 18.14 25.20
N THR A 789 20.47 16.84 25.06
CA THR A 789 19.60 16.04 25.94
C THR A 789 20.10 16.14 27.39
N VAL A 790 21.36 15.87 27.63
CA VAL A 790 21.97 15.94 28.95
C VAL A 790 21.85 17.35 29.53
N SER A 791 22.16 18.38 28.73
CA SER A 791 22.09 19.78 29.18
C SER A 791 20.67 20.20 29.55
N GLN A 792 19.66 19.65 28.89
CA GLN A 792 18.25 19.92 29.19
C GLN A 792 17.85 19.30 30.53
N ILE A 793 18.21 18.04 30.81
CA ILE A 793 17.92 17.35 32.07
C ILE A 793 18.60 18.07 33.23
N GLN A 794 19.86 18.49 33.06
CA GLN A 794 20.62 19.24 34.07
C GLN A 794 19.96 20.60 34.35
N ARG A 795 19.43 21.30 33.33
CA ARG A 795 18.68 22.56 33.51
C ARG A 795 17.41 22.38 34.34
N LEU A 796 16.79 21.20 34.26
CA LEU A 796 15.64 20.83 35.09
C LEU A 796 15.99 20.41 36.52
N GLY A 797 17.31 20.44 36.89
CA GLY A 797 17.80 20.16 38.23
C GLY A 797 18.04 18.66 38.52
N PHE A 798 18.08 17.81 37.50
CA PHE A 798 18.34 16.37 37.63
C PHE A 798 19.73 15.99 37.16
N ASN A 799 20.25 14.88 37.69
CA ASN A 799 21.58 14.39 37.33
C ASN A 799 21.55 13.70 35.96
N ALA A 800 22.43 14.13 35.06
CA ALA A 800 22.64 13.48 33.77
C ALA A 800 24.11 13.61 33.35
N LEU A 801 24.62 12.61 32.64
CA LEU A 801 26.00 12.55 32.18
C LEU A 801 26.02 12.27 30.68
N GLN A 802 26.79 13.06 29.93
CA GLN A 802 27.06 12.79 28.51
C GLN A 802 28.22 11.80 28.42
N HIS A 803 27.91 10.54 28.13
CA HIS A 803 28.91 9.50 27.95
C HIS A 803 28.33 8.28 27.23
N ASN A 804 29.20 7.46 26.63
CA ASN A 804 28.84 6.17 26.10
C ASN A 804 28.86 5.12 27.23
N PHE A 805 27.75 4.38 27.39
CA PHE A 805 27.64 3.34 28.42
C PHE A 805 28.76 2.30 28.36
N MET A 806 29.18 1.91 27.13
CA MET A 806 30.21 0.88 26.98
C MET A 806 31.61 1.30 27.45
N THR A 807 31.93 2.59 27.42
CA THR A 807 33.25 3.11 27.79
C THR A 807 33.30 3.76 29.18
N LEU A 808 32.12 4.10 29.77
CA LEU A 808 32.03 4.70 31.10
C LEU A 808 32.55 3.75 32.20
N GLN A 809 33.43 4.28 33.07
CA GLN A 809 33.83 3.58 34.28
C GLN A 809 32.95 4.00 35.46
N PHE A 810 32.42 3.03 36.18
CA PHE A 810 31.52 3.28 37.32
C PHE A 810 32.27 3.23 38.64
N GLU A 811 32.19 4.30 39.41
CA GLU A 811 32.74 4.38 40.75
C GLU A 811 31.75 3.89 41.82
N VAL A 812 30.48 3.73 41.46
CA VAL A 812 29.39 3.30 42.36
C VAL A 812 28.75 2.03 41.83
N VAL A 813 28.25 1.21 42.75
CA VAL A 813 27.49 0.01 42.39
C VAL A 813 26.01 0.38 42.30
N LEU A 814 25.36 -0.03 41.23
CA LEU A 814 23.97 0.32 40.91
C LEU A 814 22.98 -0.67 41.57
N ASP A 815 21.85 -0.16 42.02
CA ASP A 815 20.70 -0.94 42.46
C ASP A 815 19.76 -1.25 41.29
N VAL A 816 19.60 -0.27 40.41
CA VAL A 816 18.72 -0.38 39.21
C VAL A 816 19.44 0.16 37.98
N LEU A 817 19.26 -0.54 36.88
CA LEU A 817 19.66 -0.07 35.55
C LEU A 817 18.47 -0.22 34.58
N SER A 818 18.14 0.84 33.87
CA SER A 818 17.12 0.82 32.83
C SER A 818 17.72 1.08 31.44
N MET A 819 17.19 0.37 30.43
CA MET A 819 17.49 0.53 29.01
C MET A 819 16.16 0.55 28.26
N MET A 820 15.61 1.75 28.04
CA MET A 820 14.30 1.94 27.45
C MET A 820 14.49 2.34 25.98
N ASP A 821 14.23 1.43 25.05
CA ASP A 821 14.49 1.59 23.62
C ASP A 821 15.98 1.92 23.34
N VAL A 822 16.89 1.09 23.86
CA VAL A 822 18.34 1.31 23.80
C VAL A 822 19.13 0.08 23.35
N LEU A 823 18.78 -1.11 23.84
CA LEU A 823 19.58 -2.32 23.60
C LEU A 823 19.57 -2.72 22.11
N GLU A 824 18.50 -2.42 21.38
CA GLU A 824 18.38 -2.65 19.94
C GLU A 824 19.26 -1.71 19.10
N HIS A 825 19.72 -0.59 19.68
CA HIS A 825 20.66 0.36 19.09
C HIS A 825 22.12 0.07 19.42
N MET A 826 22.40 -0.94 20.24
CA MET A 826 23.76 -1.31 20.60
C MET A 826 24.33 -2.36 19.66
N PRO A 827 25.49 -2.12 18.99
CA PRO A 827 26.04 -3.10 18.03
C PRO A 827 26.24 -4.50 18.61
N TYR A 828 26.65 -4.59 19.87
CA TYR A 828 26.94 -5.85 20.57
C TYR A 828 26.14 -5.94 21.88
N PRO A 829 24.85 -6.31 21.84
CA PRO A 829 23.97 -6.29 23.02
C PRO A 829 24.39 -7.30 24.09
N LEU A 830 25.08 -8.39 23.75
CA LEU A 830 25.62 -9.34 24.70
C LEU A 830 26.69 -8.70 25.60
N GLU A 831 27.57 -7.91 25.02
CA GLU A 831 28.61 -7.18 25.76
C GLU A 831 28.00 -6.11 26.68
N ALA A 832 26.97 -5.43 26.21
CA ALA A 832 26.22 -4.44 26.98
C ALA A 832 25.58 -5.06 28.23
N LEU A 833 24.97 -6.26 28.08
CA LEU A 833 24.40 -6.96 29.22
C LEU A 833 25.44 -7.54 30.18
N HIS A 834 26.61 -7.97 29.70
CA HIS A 834 27.70 -8.36 30.54
C HIS A 834 28.20 -7.18 31.37
N LYS A 835 28.33 -5.97 30.75
CA LYS A 835 28.67 -4.77 31.46
C LYS A 835 27.62 -4.38 32.49
N ALA A 836 26.34 -4.44 32.14
CA ALA A 836 25.24 -4.21 33.07
C ALA A 836 25.33 -5.13 34.30
N ALA A 837 25.66 -6.40 34.08
CA ALA A 837 25.84 -7.36 35.17
C ALA A 837 27.05 -7.03 36.07
N GLN A 838 28.09 -6.39 35.52
CA GLN A 838 29.27 -5.99 36.33
C GLN A 838 28.95 -4.78 37.24
N VAL A 839 28.16 -3.82 36.77
CA VAL A 839 27.87 -2.57 37.46
C VAL A 839 26.69 -2.63 38.43
N LEU A 840 25.76 -3.56 38.23
CA LEU A 840 24.67 -3.79 39.17
C LEU A 840 25.15 -4.63 40.37
N ARG A 841 24.62 -4.41 41.59
CA ARG A 841 24.88 -5.32 42.72
C ARG A 841 24.17 -6.68 42.53
N PRO A 842 24.61 -7.74 43.21
CA PRO A 842 23.80 -8.99 43.29
C PRO A 842 22.40 -8.67 43.85
N GLY A 843 21.35 -9.18 43.22
CA GLY A 843 19.97 -8.81 43.53
C GLY A 843 19.50 -7.46 43.02
N GLY A 844 20.37 -6.69 42.31
CA GLY A 844 19.97 -5.46 41.64
C GLY A 844 19.08 -5.77 40.40
N VAL A 845 18.29 -4.79 40.01
CA VAL A 845 17.26 -4.94 38.96
C VAL A 845 17.71 -4.31 37.64
N ILE A 846 17.58 -5.03 36.54
CA ILE A 846 17.64 -4.45 35.21
C ILE A 846 16.25 -4.44 34.58
N VAL A 847 15.88 -3.31 33.94
CA VAL A 847 14.63 -3.17 33.16
C VAL A 847 15.00 -2.87 31.72
N ILE A 848 14.47 -3.65 30.79
CA ILE A 848 14.70 -3.46 29.34
C ILE A 848 13.36 -3.37 28.64
N SER A 849 13.14 -2.31 27.86
CA SER A 849 12.02 -2.18 26.95
C SER A 849 12.53 -2.06 25.52
N LEU A 850 11.94 -2.80 24.59
CA LEU A 850 12.26 -2.76 23.17
C LEU A 850 11.16 -3.45 22.33
N PRO A 851 11.14 -3.28 20.99
CA PRO A 851 10.16 -3.93 20.12
C PRO A 851 10.21 -5.45 20.18
N ASP A 852 9.02 -6.11 20.24
CA ASP A 852 8.87 -7.57 20.22
C ASP A 852 8.36 -8.04 18.85
N LEU A 853 9.26 -8.58 18.03
CA LEU A 853 8.93 -9.11 16.71
C LEU A 853 7.95 -10.30 16.72
N THR A 854 7.71 -10.89 17.91
CA THR A 854 6.74 -11.99 18.10
C THR A 854 5.37 -11.53 18.59
N SER A 855 5.23 -10.24 18.92
CA SER A 855 3.97 -9.67 19.41
C SER A 855 2.86 -9.74 18.35
N SER A 856 1.61 -9.78 18.80
CA SER A 856 0.46 -9.73 17.88
C SER A 856 0.41 -8.42 17.11
N SER A 857 0.76 -7.30 17.75
CA SER A 857 0.82 -5.99 17.10
C SER A 857 1.86 -5.95 16.00
N TRP A 858 3.06 -6.49 16.22
CA TRP A 858 4.09 -6.61 15.19
C TRP A 858 3.60 -7.43 13.99
N LYS A 859 3.01 -8.61 14.26
CA LYS A 859 2.48 -9.49 13.20
C LYS A 859 1.34 -8.85 12.39
N ILE A 860 0.48 -8.07 13.04
CA ILE A 860 -0.57 -7.31 12.35
C ILE A 860 0.06 -6.24 11.47
N MET A 861 1.01 -5.47 11.97
CA MET A 861 1.68 -4.44 11.18
C MET A 861 2.45 -5.04 9.99
N ASP A 862 3.07 -6.21 10.15
CA ASP A 862 3.72 -6.94 9.05
C ASP A 862 2.70 -7.42 8.01
N ALA A 863 1.59 -7.99 8.45
CA ALA A 863 0.52 -8.45 7.55
C ALA A 863 -0.09 -7.30 6.73
N GLU A 864 -0.20 -6.11 7.34
CA GLU A 864 -0.68 -4.88 6.69
C GLU A 864 0.42 -4.13 5.91
N SER A 865 1.65 -4.67 5.87
CA SER A 865 2.82 -4.01 5.25
C SER A 865 3.06 -2.59 5.78
N ALA A 866 2.74 -2.35 7.05
CA ALA A 866 2.77 -1.05 7.71
C ALA A 866 3.65 -1.05 8.97
N ASN A 867 4.62 -1.97 9.08
CA ASN A 867 5.46 -2.08 10.26
C ASN A 867 6.64 -1.09 10.22
N PRO A 868 6.62 -0.01 11.04
CA PRO A 868 7.65 1.02 11.00
C PRO A 868 9.00 0.51 11.53
N TYR A 869 9.03 -0.52 12.39
CA TYR A 869 10.27 -1.01 13.01
C TYR A 869 11.28 -1.59 12.02
N TRP A 870 10.86 -1.96 10.81
CA TRP A 870 11.79 -2.34 9.75
C TRP A 870 12.56 -1.16 9.15
N LEU A 871 12.05 0.08 9.31
CA LEU A 871 12.61 1.31 8.73
C LEU A 871 13.51 2.07 9.69
N GLU A 872 13.50 1.72 10.97
CA GLU A 872 14.24 2.42 12.00
C GLU A 872 15.75 2.37 11.69
N ILE A 873 16.28 3.48 11.22
CA ILE A 873 17.65 3.59 10.69
C ILE A 873 18.71 3.35 11.77
N GLU A 874 18.35 3.51 13.02
CA GLU A 874 19.20 3.35 14.18
C GLU A 874 19.07 1.99 14.86
N HIS A 875 18.13 1.13 14.42
CA HIS A 875 17.98 -0.23 14.95
C HIS A 875 18.98 -1.18 14.30
N TYR A 876 19.72 -1.91 15.12
CA TYR A 876 20.57 -3.01 14.65
C TYR A 876 19.93 -4.38 14.90
N HIS A 877 18.98 -4.48 15.84
CA HIS A 877 18.41 -5.73 16.31
C HIS A 877 16.89 -5.66 16.42
N ASN A 878 16.22 -6.68 15.89
CA ASN A 878 14.81 -6.95 16.15
C ASN A 878 14.70 -8.22 17.01
N PHE A 879 14.33 -8.07 18.27
CA PHE A 879 14.31 -9.18 19.23
C PHE A 879 12.97 -9.89 19.25
N SER A 880 13.01 -11.22 19.35
CA SER A 880 11.89 -11.99 19.89
C SER A 880 11.99 -12.04 21.41
N ARG A 881 10.85 -12.19 22.09
CA ARG A 881 10.80 -12.32 23.55
C ARG A 881 11.68 -13.45 24.05
N ASP A 882 11.57 -14.63 23.45
CA ASP A 882 12.34 -15.80 23.85
C ASP A 882 13.84 -15.57 23.70
N ARG A 883 14.22 -14.82 22.65
CA ARG A 883 15.62 -14.53 22.40
C ARG A 883 16.19 -13.55 23.44
N LEU A 884 15.44 -12.51 23.80
CA LEU A 884 15.88 -11.56 24.83
C LEU A 884 15.95 -12.22 26.22
N VAL A 885 14.97 -13.07 26.55
CA VAL A 885 14.99 -13.87 27.79
C VAL A 885 16.21 -14.78 27.84
N ALA A 886 16.53 -15.49 26.77
CA ALA A 886 17.71 -16.35 26.69
C ALA A 886 19.01 -15.52 26.85
N LEU A 887 19.08 -14.37 26.22
CA LEU A 887 20.22 -13.48 26.28
C LEU A 887 20.47 -12.98 27.72
N LEU A 888 19.42 -12.50 28.41
CA LEU A 888 19.49 -12.08 29.81
C LEU A 888 19.93 -13.22 30.73
N ASN A 889 19.34 -14.40 30.55
CA ASN A 889 19.70 -15.56 31.36
C ASN A 889 21.18 -15.96 31.16
N ASN A 890 21.71 -15.86 29.95
CA ASN A 890 23.11 -16.16 29.65
C ASN A 890 24.08 -15.07 30.16
N SER A 891 23.59 -13.84 30.36
CA SER A 891 24.39 -12.71 30.83
C SER A 891 24.41 -12.52 32.35
N GLY A 892 23.93 -13.52 33.12
CA GLY A 892 23.99 -13.47 34.60
C GLY A 892 22.76 -12.87 35.28
N PHE A 893 21.65 -12.77 34.54
CA PHE A 893 20.37 -12.30 35.07
C PHE A 893 19.38 -13.45 35.23
N SER A 894 18.35 -13.25 36.05
CA SER A 894 17.15 -14.06 36.07
C SER A 894 15.94 -13.18 35.75
N VAL A 895 15.27 -13.46 34.66
CA VAL A 895 14.03 -12.75 34.28
C VAL A 895 12.96 -13.12 35.31
N VAL A 896 12.36 -12.11 35.94
CA VAL A 896 11.39 -12.27 37.03
C VAL A 896 9.99 -11.78 36.66
N ASP A 897 9.89 -10.89 35.63
CA ASP A 897 8.58 -10.40 35.21
C ASP A 897 8.61 -9.90 33.74
N PHE A 898 7.42 -9.77 33.17
CA PHE A 898 7.16 -9.31 31.80
C PHE A 898 5.93 -8.40 31.78
N ALA A 899 5.99 -7.34 30.97
CA ALA A 899 4.86 -6.48 30.70
C ALA A 899 4.80 -6.07 29.22
N ILE A 900 3.59 -5.75 28.74
CA ILE A 900 3.37 -5.01 27.50
C ILE A 900 3.14 -3.56 27.92
N PRO A 901 4.00 -2.63 27.52
CA PRO A 901 3.89 -1.23 27.96
C PRO A 901 2.63 -0.56 27.38
N ASN A 902 2.07 0.36 28.15
CA ASN A 902 0.93 1.15 27.66
C ASN A 902 1.32 2.11 26.52
N ARG A 903 2.62 2.46 26.44
CA ARG A 903 3.16 3.38 25.44
C ARG A 903 3.07 2.86 24.03
N TYR A 904 3.52 1.61 23.81
CA TYR A 904 3.59 0.98 22.50
C TYR A 904 3.23 -0.50 22.59
N LYS A 905 2.21 -0.92 21.85
CA LYS A 905 1.67 -2.29 21.95
C LYS A 905 2.51 -3.37 21.25
N ALA A 906 3.45 -2.95 20.41
CA ALA A 906 4.41 -3.86 19.77
C ALA A 906 5.71 -4.02 20.57
N GLN A 907 5.82 -3.39 21.73
CA GLN A 907 6.99 -3.47 22.62
C GLN A 907 6.79 -4.51 23.72
N MET A 908 7.90 -4.94 24.31
CA MET A 908 7.98 -5.72 25.52
C MET A 908 8.81 -5.00 26.59
N GLU A 909 8.44 -5.19 27.86
CA GLU A 909 9.24 -4.81 29.01
C GLU A 909 9.62 -6.07 29.78
N LEU A 910 10.90 -6.29 29.99
CA LEU A 910 11.44 -7.38 30.78
C LEU A 910 12.10 -6.85 32.04
N TYR A 911 11.79 -7.44 33.15
CA TYR A 911 12.38 -7.17 34.45
C TYR A 911 13.22 -8.37 34.85
N ALA A 912 14.49 -8.13 35.13
CA ALA A 912 15.39 -9.21 35.51
C ALA A 912 16.26 -8.79 36.71
N VAL A 913 16.61 -9.78 37.52
CA VAL A 913 17.43 -9.59 38.72
C VAL A 913 18.81 -10.18 38.48
N ARG A 914 19.87 -9.45 38.84
CA ARG A 914 21.23 -9.97 38.78
C ARG A 914 21.40 -11.14 39.75
N ARG A 915 21.91 -12.27 39.28
CA ARG A 915 22.24 -13.46 40.12
C ARG A 915 23.40 -13.23 41.09
#